data_cf29d67f863404c4e965b43db3a6dd5d
#
_entry.id   cf29d67f863404c4e965b43db3a6dd5d
#
_cell.length_a   1.000
_cell.length_b   1.000
_cell.length_c   1.000
_cell.angle_alpha   90.00
_cell.angle_beta   90.00
_cell.angle_gamma   90.00
#
_symmetry.space_group_name_H-M   'P 1'
#
loop_
_entity.id
_entity.type
_entity.pdbx_description
1 polymer ?
#
loop_
_entity_poly.entity_id
_entity_poly.type
_entity_poly.pdbx_seq_one_letter_code
_entity_poly.pdbx_strand_id
1 'polypeptide(L)'
;VIAALIWWLVIDVIALAALPVTCRLLRHLPTRGVMLSRHVGLVLASYLFWLLPSLHVAEIGAPLAWAATSTVAVISLIAGWRHRADLWRELQAARTVWLVGELVFAAAYVGFAVFRAYNPDIAATEKPMEMAFINGILRSRHFPPQDPWLSGYGISYYYGGYVASAMLTLATGLRSAITFNLTNVTLFALTALGAYGLLADLVLAHAGEQGGPRATARAIGTGVLGAVLVAAMGNLEGVLELLRAHGGGSEALWRWLDVRNLGATAHSAHWYPDDGWWWWRASRIIHDRDLAGNAMEVISEFPFFSFLLGDNHPHVYALPLGLLALALSLNALRAVRAHSTQQLSGSLGLPGVTLLDLLAWALLLGALGFYNTWDLPVHLALFCGAVALGLWSQRASAWDWFVRVCGLGLSLLVGGLLLYLPFYWGLRSQAGGLGAVTVKTQVQQYGLMFAALLWPLLGGVLADGGQRRSRPTPVGWALVLALGGLAGAAALVGWWTACLGLALASLAAWRLLSRETLDAPESDAFVWLMMGLGVVLTVAVEFVYLRDVFDTRMNTVFKFYYQAWLLLGVAAAYACYRLATLSAAGIWRVLRGAWLGVTGLLLLAGLSYTVAATVSKANGFAGQPTLDGQRYLAEYRPQAYEAMRWLDTHAGPGAVMVEASGGSYSEDNWVSAHTGIATLLGWGGHELQWRGDYAQVAQREPVVASFYQSADPLELRALAAEWRVDYVWLGPTERTRYNVTPLAERALDQAFERLYENDTVVIYGTTRGRFGPQASGRVSTSRAIMGTRSPATITQKTPL
;
A
#
# COMPACT_ATOMS: atom_id res chain seq x y z
N VAL A 1 -13.70 -0.43 -20.83
CA VAL A 1 -12.52 -0.13 -21.63
C VAL A 1 -12.25 1.37 -21.70
N ILE A 2 -13.24 2.20 -22.13
CA ILE A 2 -13.04 3.65 -22.30
C ILE A 2 -12.60 4.32 -20.98
N ALA A 3 -13.23 4.00 -19.85
CA ALA A 3 -12.84 4.55 -18.55
C ALA A 3 -11.37 4.23 -18.18
N ALA A 4 -10.94 3.01 -18.44
CA ALA A 4 -9.55 2.61 -18.19
C ALA A 4 -8.55 3.37 -19.09
N LEU A 5 -8.92 3.65 -20.33
CA LEU A 5 -8.09 4.45 -21.25
C LEU A 5 -8.03 5.93 -20.84
N ILE A 6 -9.17 6.54 -20.46
CA ILE A 6 -9.20 7.93 -19.96
C ILE A 6 -8.32 8.07 -18.72
N TRP A 7 -8.44 7.13 -17.77
CA TRP A 7 -7.65 7.11 -16.55
C TRP A 7 -6.16 6.99 -16.83
N TRP A 8 -5.77 6.06 -17.71
CA TRP A 8 -4.38 5.89 -18.12
C TRP A 8 -3.83 7.17 -18.77
N LEU A 9 -4.57 7.77 -19.71
CA LEU A 9 -4.16 9.01 -20.39
C LEU A 9 -3.90 10.16 -19.40
N VAL A 10 -4.74 10.31 -18.37
CA VAL A 10 -4.54 11.34 -17.34
C VAL A 10 -3.28 11.08 -16.54
N ILE A 11 -3.00 9.82 -16.18
CA ILE A 11 -1.75 9.43 -15.51
C ILE A 11 -0.54 9.74 -16.40
N ASP A 12 -0.62 9.49 -17.69
CA ASP A 12 0.47 9.79 -18.62
C ASP A 12 0.68 11.28 -18.81
N VAL A 13 -0.39 12.09 -18.84
CA VAL A 13 -0.29 13.58 -18.84
C VAL A 13 0.46 14.07 -17.59
N ILE A 14 0.14 13.52 -16.42
CA ILE A 14 0.82 13.86 -15.15
C ILE A 14 2.30 13.40 -15.21
N ALA A 15 2.58 12.23 -15.76
CA ALA A 15 3.93 11.72 -15.91
C ALA A 15 4.78 12.60 -16.83
N LEU A 16 4.23 12.97 -17.98
CA LEU A 16 4.89 13.87 -18.96
C LEU A 16 5.13 15.26 -18.35
N ALA A 17 4.14 15.78 -17.61
CA ALA A 17 4.28 17.03 -16.88
C ALA A 17 5.46 17.01 -15.91
N ALA A 18 5.69 15.90 -15.22
CA ALA A 18 6.76 15.74 -14.22
C ALA A 18 8.09 15.23 -14.80
N LEU A 19 8.14 14.79 -16.06
CA LEU A 19 9.33 14.12 -16.62
C LEU A 19 10.63 14.95 -16.49
N PRO A 20 10.68 16.24 -16.87
CA PRO A 20 11.91 17.01 -16.74
C PRO A 20 12.39 17.20 -15.30
N VAL A 21 11.46 17.43 -14.35
CA VAL A 21 11.83 17.57 -12.94
C VAL A 21 12.29 16.22 -12.36
N THR A 22 11.67 15.12 -12.74
CA THR A 22 12.09 13.77 -12.34
C THR A 22 13.52 13.49 -12.79
N CYS A 23 13.85 13.73 -14.07
CA CYS A 23 15.20 13.54 -14.61
C CYS A 23 16.23 14.48 -13.94
N ARG A 24 15.80 15.65 -13.46
CA ARG A 24 16.65 16.56 -12.68
C ARG A 24 16.90 16.08 -11.26
N LEU A 25 15.88 15.57 -10.59
CA LEU A 25 15.96 15.04 -9.23
C LEU A 25 16.79 13.74 -9.16
N LEU A 26 16.64 12.89 -10.16
CA LEU A 26 17.28 11.57 -10.23
C LEU A 26 18.48 11.58 -11.21
N ARG A 27 19.16 12.72 -11.34
CA ARG A 27 20.23 12.97 -12.31
C ARG A 27 21.46 12.08 -12.18
N HIS A 28 21.66 11.44 -11.05
CA HIS A 28 22.80 10.55 -10.82
C HIS A 28 22.48 9.07 -11.14
N LEU A 29 21.19 8.76 -11.44
CA LEU A 29 20.81 7.43 -11.92
C LEU A 29 21.12 7.29 -13.42
N PRO A 30 21.51 6.08 -13.90
CA PRO A 30 21.83 5.83 -15.31
C PRO A 30 20.73 6.19 -16.29
N THR A 31 19.45 5.92 -15.91
CA THR A 31 18.28 6.26 -16.73
C THR A 31 17.64 7.59 -16.35
N ARG A 32 18.25 8.36 -15.43
CA ARG A 32 17.67 9.58 -14.87
C ARG A 32 16.28 9.37 -14.25
N GLY A 33 15.96 8.13 -13.87
CA GLY A 33 14.68 7.78 -13.25
C GLY A 33 13.46 8.02 -14.13
N VAL A 34 13.60 7.98 -15.48
CA VAL A 34 12.50 8.23 -16.43
C VAL A 34 11.26 7.38 -16.13
N MET A 35 11.42 6.12 -15.70
CA MET A 35 10.34 5.23 -15.32
C MET A 35 9.58 5.67 -14.05
N LEU A 36 10.17 6.55 -13.25
CA LEU A 36 9.57 7.08 -12.01
C LEU A 36 8.83 8.41 -12.22
N SER A 37 8.70 8.90 -13.45
CA SER A 37 8.00 10.15 -13.74
C SER A 37 6.53 10.13 -13.32
N ARG A 38 5.84 8.99 -13.46
CA ARG A 38 4.46 8.80 -12.97
C ARG A 38 4.39 8.92 -11.45
N HIS A 39 5.35 8.34 -10.72
CA HIS A 39 5.44 8.38 -9.25
C HIS A 39 5.66 9.82 -8.75
N VAL A 40 6.68 10.49 -9.28
CA VAL A 40 7.00 11.88 -8.92
C VAL A 40 5.84 12.81 -9.28
N GLY A 41 5.27 12.65 -10.47
CA GLY A 41 4.15 13.46 -10.94
C GLY A 41 2.92 13.35 -10.07
N LEU A 42 2.53 12.13 -9.69
CA LEU A 42 1.38 11.90 -8.81
C LEU A 42 1.62 12.49 -7.42
N VAL A 43 2.81 12.33 -6.83
CA VAL A 43 3.12 12.93 -5.53
C VAL A 43 3.07 14.46 -5.59
N LEU A 44 3.72 15.08 -6.59
CA LEU A 44 3.76 16.55 -6.69
C LEU A 44 2.38 17.14 -6.97
N ALA A 45 1.62 16.55 -7.90
CA ALA A 45 0.28 17.03 -8.23
C ALA A 45 -0.69 16.85 -7.06
N SER A 46 -0.70 15.66 -6.41
CA SER A 46 -1.57 15.40 -5.26
C SER A 46 -1.17 16.23 -4.03
N TYR A 47 0.13 16.54 -3.85
CA TYR A 47 0.58 17.44 -2.80
C TYR A 47 0.01 18.86 -2.97
N LEU A 48 0.08 19.42 -4.18
CA LEU A 48 -0.50 20.75 -4.46
C LEU A 48 -2.03 20.75 -4.34
N PHE A 49 -2.67 19.67 -4.85
CA PHE A 49 -4.10 19.48 -4.75
C PHE A 49 -4.57 19.38 -3.30
N TRP A 50 -3.74 18.83 -2.40
CA TRP A 50 -4.01 18.76 -0.97
C TRP A 50 -3.65 20.06 -0.23
N LEU A 51 -2.47 20.62 -0.49
CA LEU A 51 -1.95 21.76 0.28
C LEU A 51 -2.81 23.03 0.12
N LEU A 52 -3.22 23.35 -1.10
CA LEU A 52 -3.97 24.59 -1.37
C LEU A 52 -5.33 24.63 -0.65
N PRO A 53 -6.14 23.57 -0.67
CA PRO A 53 -7.36 23.53 0.14
C PRO A 53 -7.10 23.42 1.64
N SER A 54 -6.00 22.80 2.08
CA SER A 54 -5.62 22.78 3.50
C SER A 54 -5.32 24.16 4.05
N LEU A 55 -4.83 25.08 3.19
CA LEU A 55 -4.57 26.47 3.51
C LEU A 55 -5.76 27.40 3.17
N HIS A 56 -6.91 26.85 2.77
CA HIS A 56 -8.09 27.59 2.33
C HIS A 56 -7.84 28.56 1.16
N VAL A 57 -6.82 28.31 0.32
CA VAL A 57 -6.48 29.11 -0.87
C VAL A 57 -7.36 28.71 -2.06
N ALA A 58 -7.78 27.43 -2.12
CA ALA A 58 -8.62 26.90 -3.17
C ALA A 58 -9.62 25.88 -2.60
N GLU A 59 -10.66 25.56 -3.38
CA GLU A 59 -11.59 24.47 -3.05
C GLU A 59 -11.25 23.20 -3.84
N ILE A 60 -11.58 22.03 -3.27
CA ILE A 60 -11.43 20.71 -3.90
C ILE A 60 -12.36 20.65 -5.12
N GLY A 61 -11.80 20.29 -6.29
CA GLY A 61 -12.57 20.17 -7.52
C GLY A 61 -11.70 19.85 -8.74
N ALA A 62 -12.34 19.53 -9.87
CA ALA A 62 -11.66 19.24 -11.12
C ALA A 62 -10.75 20.39 -11.62
N PRO A 63 -11.14 21.67 -11.50
CA PRO A 63 -10.27 22.78 -11.88
C PRO A 63 -8.95 22.78 -11.09
N LEU A 64 -8.99 22.49 -9.79
CA LEU A 64 -7.80 22.43 -8.95
C LEU A 64 -6.90 21.23 -9.32
N ALA A 65 -7.48 20.06 -9.66
CA ALA A 65 -6.72 18.90 -10.10
C ALA A 65 -5.88 19.21 -11.35
N TRP A 66 -6.48 19.90 -12.32
CA TRP A 66 -5.78 20.33 -13.55
C TRP A 66 -4.82 21.49 -13.29
N ALA A 67 -5.16 22.44 -12.41
CA ALA A 67 -4.27 23.53 -12.01
C ALA A 67 -3.01 23.00 -11.31
N ALA A 68 -3.14 22.04 -10.41
CA ALA A 68 -2.03 21.37 -9.74
C ALA A 68 -1.11 20.67 -10.76
N THR A 69 -1.70 19.90 -11.69
CA THR A 69 -0.95 19.23 -12.76
C THR A 69 -0.23 20.22 -13.66
N SER A 70 -0.90 21.33 -14.04
CA SER A 70 -0.31 22.39 -14.86
C SER A 70 0.84 23.10 -14.14
N THR A 71 0.69 23.34 -12.83
CA THR A 71 1.75 23.91 -11.99
C THR A 71 2.98 23.01 -11.96
N VAL A 72 2.80 21.70 -11.81
CA VAL A 72 3.90 20.72 -11.92
C VAL A 72 4.56 20.80 -13.29
N ALA A 73 3.78 20.89 -14.38
CA ALA A 73 4.32 21.03 -15.74
C ALA A 73 5.17 22.30 -15.89
N VAL A 74 4.69 23.46 -15.38
CA VAL A 74 5.43 24.72 -15.44
C VAL A 74 6.74 24.65 -14.66
N ILE A 75 6.70 24.15 -13.40
CA ILE A 75 7.90 23.97 -12.58
C ILE A 75 8.89 23.04 -13.29
N SER A 76 8.39 21.97 -13.86
CA SER A 76 9.17 20.94 -14.54
C SER A 76 9.85 21.49 -15.80
N LEU A 77 9.12 22.28 -16.61
CA LEU A 77 9.66 22.94 -17.80
C LEU A 77 10.74 23.95 -17.41
N ILE A 78 10.54 24.76 -16.36
CA ILE A 78 11.56 25.71 -15.87
C ILE A 78 12.81 24.93 -15.43
N ALA A 79 12.65 23.85 -14.66
CA ALA A 79 13.77 23.03 -14.19
C ALA A 79 14.54 22.34 -15.34
N GLY A 80 13.84 21.91 -16.40
CA GLY A 80 14.41 21.21 -17.54
C GLY A 80 14.93 22.11 -18.65
N TRP A 81 14.46 23.35 -18.77
CA TRP A 81 14.69 24.22 -19.92
C TRP A 81 16.17 24.47 -20.26
N ARG A 82 16.96 24.77 -19.24
CA ARG A 82 18.40 25.03 -19.42
C ARG A 82 19.21 23.80 -19.82
N HIS A 83 18.68 22.60 -19.58
CA HIS A 83 19.35 21.32 -19.80
C HIS A 83 18.63 20.46 -20.85
N ARG A 84 17.71 21.05 -21.66
CA ARG A 84 16.85 20.27 -22.57
C ARG A 84 17.62 19.44 -23.62
N ALA A 85 18.77 19.93 -24.08
CA ALA A 85 19.58 19.21 -25.07
C ALA A 85 20.26 17.98 -24.44
N ASP A 86 20.73 18.11 -23.20
CA ASP A 86 21.33 17.01 -22.43
C ASP A 86 20.25 15.98 -22.08
N LEU A 87 19.12 16.46 -21.59
CA LEU A 87 17.96 15.64 -21.27
C LEU A 87 17.50 14.79 -22.49
N TRP A 88 17.41 15.40 -23.66
CA TRP A 88 17.03 14.69 -24.87
C TRP A 88 18.04 13.59 -25.26
N ARG A 89 19.34 13.90 -25.19
CA ARG A 89 20.42 12.90 -25.46
C ARG A 89 20.35 11.72 -24.49
N GLU A 90 20.12 12.00 -23.21
CA GLU A 90 20.04 10.99 -22.15
C GLU A 90 18.78 10.13 -22.27
N LEU A 91 17.63 10.72 -22.61
CA LEU A 91 16.40 9.97 -22.91
C LEU A 91 16.58 9.06 -24.13
N GLN A 92 17.29 9.53 -25.17
CA GLN A 92 17.62 8.69 -26.31
C GLN A 92 18.57 7.53 -25.94
N ALA A 93 19.53 7.76 -25.06
CA ALA A 93 20.42 6.71 -24.56
C ALA A 93 19.65 5.66 -23.73
N ALA A 94 18.69 6.08 -22.93
CA ALA A 94 17.85 5.21 -22.11
C ALA A 94 16.65 4.60 -22.87
N ARG A 95 16.42 4.97 -24.15
CA ARG A 95 15.18 4.67 -24.89
C ARG A 95 14.74 3.21 -24.84
N THR A 96 15.68 2.27 -24.99
CA THR A 96 15.35 0.84 -25.03
C THR A 96 14.84 0.37 -23.67
N VAL A 97 15.49 0.78 -22.59
CA VAL A 97 15.06 0.46 -21.20
C VAL A 97 13.72 1.13 -20.91
N TRP A 98 13.55 2.37 -21.33
CA TRP A 98 12.30 3.10 -21.15
C TRP A 98 11.13 2.45 -21.91
N LEU A 99 11.28 2.15 -23.20
CA LEU A 99 10.24 1.51 -24.01
C LEU A 99 9.81 0.15 -23.41
N VAL A 100 10.77 -0.66 -22.93
CA VAL A 100 10.42 -1.91 -22.25
C VAL A 100 9.73 -1.63 -20.91
N GLY A 101 10.13 -0.58 -20.18
CA GLY A 101 9.42 -0.13 -18.97
C GLY A 101 7.96 0.23 -19.26
N GLU A 102 7.68 0.94 -20.38
CA GLU A 102 6.31 1.22 -20.81
C GLU A 102 5.52 -0.06 -21.14
N LEU A 103 6.17 -1.06 -21.74
CA LEU A 103 5.55 -2.38 -21.98
C LEU A 103 5.26 -3.11 -20.65
N VAL A 104 6.16 -3.04 -19.65
CA VAL A 104 5.93 -3.61 -18.32
C VAL A 104 4.74 -2.92 -17.65
N PHE A 105 4.69 -1.58 -17.69
CA PHE A 105 3.54 -0.83 -17.16
C PHE A 105 2.24 -1.22 -17.88
N ALA A 106 2.25 -1.24 -19.22
CA ALA A 106 1.09 -1.60 -20.02
C ALA A 106 0.59 -3.02 -19.73
N ALA A 107 1.50 -3.99 -19.66
CA ALA A 107 1.16 -5.39 -19.38
C ALA A 107 0.59 -5.54 -17.97
N ALA A 108 1.20 -4.89 -16.97
CA ALA A 108 0.72 -4.89 -15.59
C ALA A 108 -0.65 -4.21 -15.48
N TYR A 109 -0.82 -3.03 -16.08
CA TYR A 109 -2.06 -2.27 -16.05
C TYR A 109 -3.21 -3.04 -16.73
N VAL A 110 -3.01 -3.50 -17.97
CA VAL A 110 -4.04 -4.21 -18.74
C VAL A 110 -4.36 -5.56 -18.09
N GLY A 111 -3.35 -6.34 -17.73
CA GLY A 111 -3.55 -7.65 -17.09
C GLY A 111 -4.32 -7.52 -15.79
N PHE A 112 -3.95 -6.54 -14.96
CA PHE A 112 -4.64 -6.35 -13.69
C PHE A 112 -6.01 -5.68 -13.82
N ALA A 113 -6.22 -4.81 -14.84
CA ALA A 113 -7.54 -4.28 -15.18
C ALA A 113 -8.50 -5.38 -15.64
N VAL A 114 -8.02 -6.37 -16.38
CA VAL A 114 -8.82 -7.56 -16.74
C VAL A 114 -9.19 -8.33 -15.47
N PHE A 115 -8.26 -8.61 -14.58
CA PHE A 115 -8.58 -9.29 -13.30
C PHE A 115 -9.63 -8.51 -12.50
N ARG A 116 -9.43 -7.19 -12.29
CA ARG A 116 -10.37 -6.34 -11.54
C ARG A 116 -11.75 -6.26 -12.21
N ALA A 117 -11.82 -6.37 -13.53
CA ALA A 117 -13.10 -6.39 -14.23
C ALA A 117 -13.93 -7.66 -13.95
N TYR A 118 -13.31 -8.76 -13.54
CA TYR A 118 -14.00 -9.99 -13.11
C TYR A 118 -14.12 -10.13 -11.58
N ASN A 119 -13.51 -9.20 -10.82
CA ASN A 119 -13.65 -9.11 -9.38
C ASN A 119 -13.77 -7.64 -8.94
N PRO A 120 -14.82 -6.90 -9.34
CA PRO A 120 -14.91 -5.45 -9.16
C PRO A 120 -15.44 -5.02 -7.80
N ASP A 121 -16.12 -5.89 -7.03
CA ASP A 121 -16.99 -5.53 -5.93
C ASP A 121 -16.27 -4.78 -4.80
N ILE A 122 -16.81 -3.62 -4.43
CA ILE A 122 -16.37 -2.82 -3.28
C ILE A 122 -17.16 -3.30 -2.06
N ALA A 123 -16.91 -4.54 -1.67
CA ALA A 123 -17.57 -5.22 -0.57
C ALA A 123 -16.55 -6.03 0.24
N ALA A 124 -16.88 -6.36 1.45
CA ALA A 124 -16.07 -7.10 2.42
C ALA A 124 -14.72 -6.42 2.77
N THR A 125 -14.09 -6.85 3.84
CA THR A 125 -12.83 -6.30 4.35
C THR A 125 -12.93 -4.78 4.60
N GLU A 126 -11.89 -4.01 4.34
CA GLU A 126 -11.86 -2.55 4.54
C GLU A 126 -12.24 -1.74 3.28
N LYS A 127 -12.60 -2.39 2.17
CA LYS A 127 -12.97 -1.67 0.94
C LYS A 127 -14.11 -0.65 1.10
N PRO A 128 -15.18 -0.90 1.91
CA PRO A 128 -16.18 0.13 2.20
C PRO A 128 -15.59 1.36 2.90
N MET A 129 -14.65 1.18 3.84
CA MET A 129 -13.93 2.26 4.51
C MET A 129 -13.10 3.09 3.52
N GLU A 130 -12.34 2.43 2.66
CA GLU A 130 -11.52 3.08 1.65
C GLU A 130 -12.36 3.88 0.65
N MET A 131 -13.51 3.32 0.26
CA MET A 131 -14.50 4.01 -0.59
C MET A 131 -15.09 5.23 0.12
N ALA A 132 -15.42 5.09 1.43
CA ALA A 132 -15.90 6.19 2.26
C ALA A 132 -14.90 7.36 2.25
N PHE A 133 -13.62 7.09 2.42
CA PHE A 133 -12.58 8.14 2.43
C PHE A 133 -12.43 8.84 1.08
N ILE A 134 -12.44 8.11 -0.04
CA ILE A 134 -12.42 8.71 -1.37
C ILE A 134 -13.64 9.62 -1.55
N ASN A 135 -14.85 9.13 -1.24
CA ASN A 135 -16.08 9.89 -1.40
C ASN A 135 -16.18 11.05 -0.40
N GLY A 136 -15.68 10.89 0.82
CA GLY A 136 -15.57 11.97 1.81
C GLY A 136 -14.72 13.14 1.29
N ILE A 137 -13.58 12.83 0.63
CA ILE A 137 -12.75 13.85 -0.02
C ILE A 137 -13.51 14.53 -1.18
N LEU A 138 -14.16 13.73 -2.04
CA LEU A 138 -14.91 14.26 -3.18
C LEU A 138 -16.07 15.20 -2.79
N ARG A 139 -16.64 15.04 -1.58
CA ARG A 139 -17.69 15.90 -1.04
C ARG A 139 -17.19 17.08 -0.20
N SER A 140 -15.93 17.06 0.23
CA SER A 140 -15.34 18.12 1.03
C SER A 140 -14.90 19.29 0.17
N ARG A 141 -14.99 20.53 0.72
CA ARG A 141 -14.45 21.72 0.04
C ARG A 141 -12.98 21.96 0.38
N HIS A 142 -12.58 21.61 1.60
CA HIS A 142 -11.24 21.83 2.14
C HIS A 142 -10.74 20.60 2.90
N PHE A 143 -9.47 20.58 3.30
CA PHE A 143 -8.90 19.59 4.18
C PHE A 143 -8.78 20.10 5.62
N PRO A 144 -8.85 19.24 6.65
CA PRO A 144 -9.07 17.81 6.55
C PRO A 144 -10.46 17.47 5.99
N PRO A 145 -10.61 16.37 5.24
CA PRO A 145 -11.90 16.03 4.66
C PRO A 145 -12.88 15.58 5.75
N GLN A 146 -14.16 15.78 5.52
CA GLN A 146 -15.21 15.30 6.42
C GLN A 146 -15.14 13.78 6.55
N ASP A 147 -15.29 13.30 7.77
CA ASP A 147 -15.37 11.88 8.06
C ASP A 147 -16.78 11.37 7.72
N PRO A 148 -16.94 10.46 6.74
CA PRO A 148 -18.24 9.92 6.40
C PRO A 148 -18.88 9.08 7.52
N TRP A 149 -18.07 8.60 8.47
CA TRP A 149 -18.52 7.73 9.54
C TRP A 149 -18.60 8.40 10.92
N LEU A 150 -18.21 9.66 11.01
CA LEU A 150 -18.37 10.45 12.24
C LEU A 150 -18.67 11.91 11.92
N SER A 151 -19.94 12.26 11.76
CA SER A 151 -20.35 13.62 11.37
C SER A 151 -19.79 14.68 12.32
N GLY A 152 -19.36 15.80 11.75
CA GLY A 152 -18.76 16.92 12.47
C GLY A 152 -17.27 16.78 12.78
N TYR A 153 -16.63 15.69 12.34
CA TYR A 153 -15.20 15.46 12.47
C TYR A 153 -14.53 15.34 11.10
N GLY A 154 -13.23 15.60 11.06
CA GLY A 154 -12.37 15.26 9.93
C GLY A 154 -11.84 13.84 10.05
N ILE A 155 -11.47 13.23 8.91
CA ILE A 155 -10.84 11.90 8.88
C ILE A 155 -9.54 11.94 9.70
N SER A 156 -9.42 11.06 10.71
CA SER A 156 -8.23 10.89 11.55
C SER A 156 -7.48 9.60 11.17
N TYR A 157 -7.00 9.54 9.94
CA TYR A 157 -6.28 8.40 9.38
C TYR A 157 -5.31 8.84 8.29
N TYR A 158 -4.49 7.94 7.76
CA TYR A 158 -3.57 8.21 6.64
C TYR A 158 -4.36 8.36 5.34
N TYR A 159 -4.66 9.58 4.92
CA TYR A 159 -5.52 9.81 3.75
C TYR A 159 -4.78 10.29 2.49
N GLY A 160 -3.45 10.35 2.49
CA GLY A 160 -2.65 10.83 1.33
C GLY A 160 -2.90 10.05 0.04
N GLY A 161 -3.01 8.73 0.10
CA GLY A 161 -3.35 7.89 -1.05
C GLY A 161 -4.73 8.17 -1.61
N TYR A 162 -5.71 8.35 -0.72
CA TYR A 162 -7.09 8.68 -1.11
C TYR A 162 -7.20 10.08 -1.74
N VAL A 163 -6.34 11.02 -1.34
CA VAL A 163 -6.22 12.34 -1.99
C VAL A 163 -5.80 12.19 -3.46
N ALA A 164 -4.78 11.36 -3.72
CA ALA A 164 -4.33 11.10 -5.10
C ALA A 164 -5.44 10.45 -5.93
N SER A 165 -6.18 9.49 -5.37
CA SER A 165 -7.32 8.84 -6.04
C SER A 165 -8.47 9.80 -6.32
N ALA A 166 -8.83 10.65 -5.35
CA ALA A 166 -9.88 11.66 -5.51
C ALA A 166 -9.48 12.72 -6.55
N MET A 167 -8.21 13.16 -6.55
CA MET A 167 -7.68 14.07 -7.57
C MET A 167 -7.82 13.49 -8.98
N LEU A 168 -7.41 12.23 -9.18
CA LEU A 168 -7.54 11.54 -10.47
C LEU A 168 -9.01 11.32 -10.86
N THR A 169 -9.87 11.00 -9.89
CA THR A 169 -11.33 10.86 -10.10
C THR A 169 -11.93 12.18 -10.63
N LEU A 170 -11.59 13.29 -10.01
CA LEU A 170 -12.03 14.63 -10.46
C LEU A 170 -11.44 15.02 -11.80
N ALA A 171 -10.15 14.75 -12.04
CA ALA A 171 -9.48 15.05 -13.30
C ALA A 171 -10.07 14.29 -14.50
N THR A 172 -10.53 13.07 -14.27
CA THR A 172 -11.12 12.21 -15.32
C THR A 172 -12.62 12.40 -15.47
N GLY A 173 -13.32 12.91 -14.44
CA GLY A 173 -14.78 12.99 -14.40
C GLY A 173 -15.47 11.61 -14.29
N LEU A 174 -14.73 10.55 -13.96
CA LEU A 174 -15.27 9.20 -13.81
C LEU A 174 -15.91 9.03 -12.42
N ARG A 175 -16.86 8.08 -12.31
CA ARG A 175 -17.48 7.73 -11.01
C ARG A 175 -16.47 7.03 -10.09
N SER A 176 -16.53 7.35 -8.79
CA SER A 176 -15.67 6.75 -7.76
C SER A 176 -15.78 5.22 -7.71
N ALA A 177 -16.96 4.66 -7.99
CA ALA A 177 -17.18 3.22 -8.11
C ALA A 177 -16.30 2.53 -9.18
N ILE A 178 -15.91 3.25 -10.24
CA ILE A 178 -15.01 2.76 -11.29
C ILE A 178 -13.56 3.08 -10.93
N THR A 179 -13.32 4.31 -10.45
CA THR A 179 -11.96 4.77 -10.18
C THR A 179 -11.32 4.11 -8.96
N PHE A 180 -12.12 3.57 -8.04
CA PHE A 180 -11.65 2.69 -6.97
C PHE A 180 -10.86 1.49 -7.54
N ASN A 181 -11.44 0.78 -8.50
CA ASN A 181 -10.80 -0.36 -9.15
C ASN A 181 -9.61 0.07 -10.02
N LEU A 182 -9.73 1.19 -10.73
CA LEU A 182 -8.64 1.74 -11.54
C LEU A 182 -7.46 2.23 -10.69
N THR A 183 -7.71 2.70 -9.48
CA THR A 183 -6.66 3.01 -8.51
C THR A 183 -5.85 1.76 -8.15
N ASN A 184 -6.51 0.66 -7.80
CA ASN A 184 -5.83 -0.60 -7.48
C ASN A 184 -4.99 -1.12 -8.66
N VAL A 185 -5.53 -1.07 -9.89
CA VAL A 185 -4.81 -1.38 -11.13
C VAL A 185 -3.57 -0.51 -11.30
N THR A 186 -3.69 0.78 -11.04
CA THR A 186 -2.60 1.75 -11.15
C THR A 186 -1.50 1.48 -10.14
N LEU A 187 -1.84 1.22 -8.88
CA LEU A 187 -0.88 0.91 -7.83
C LEU A 187 -0.06 -0.34 -8.14
N PHE A 188 -0.71 -1.39 -8.66
CA PHE A 188 -0.02 -2.60 -9.14
C PHE A 188 0.96 -2.28 -10.28
N ALA A 189 0.50 -1.55 -11.31
CA ALA A 189 1.32 -1.21 -12.47
C ALA A 189 2.50 -0.27 -12.10
N LEU A 190 2.29 0.70 -11.21
CA LEU A 190 3.35 1.57 -10.71
C LEU A 190 4.36 0.80 -9.86
N THR A 191 3.93 -0.13 -9.02
CA THR A 191 4.83 -0.99 -8.25
C THR A 191 5.71 -1.83 -9.18
N ALA A 192 5.13 -2.44 -10.21
CA ALA A 192 5.89 -3.20 -11.21
C ALA A 192 6.88 -2.32 -11.98
N LEU A 193 6.44 -1.14 -12.44
CA LEU A 193 7.29 -0.19 -13.17
C LEU A 193 8.42 0.38 -12.29
N GLY A 194 8.12 0.72 -11.05
CA GLY A 194 9.11 1.25 -10.10
C GLY A 194 10.20 0.22 -9.78
N ALA A 195 9.82 -1.04 -9.54
CA ALA A 195 10.78 -2.14 -9.32
C ALA A 195 11.62 -2.41 -10.57
N TYR A 196 10.98 -2.42 -11.76
CA TYR A 196 11.69 -2.54 -13.05
C TYR A 196 12.74 -1.44 -13.21
N GLY A 197 12.35 -0.18 -13.04
CA GLY A 197 13.24 0.97 -13.27
C GLY A 197 14.41 1.00 -12.30
N LEU A 198 14.15 0.78 -11.00
CA LEU A 198 15.19 0.75 -9.98
C LEU A 198 16.23 -0.35 -10.25
N LEU A 199 15.78 -1.55 -10.62
CA LEU A 199 16.69 -2.65 -10.92
C LEU A 199 17.45 -2.47 -12.23
N ALA A 200 16.83 -1.86 -13.23
CA ALA A 200 17.54 -1.48 -14.44
C ALA A 200 18.67 -0.49 -14.12
N ASP A 201 18.41 0.52 -13.28
CA ASP A 201 19.41 1.48 -12.83
C ASP A 201 20.51 0.82 -12.00
N LEU A 202 20.19 -0.11 -11.09
CA LEU A 202 21.19 -0.86 -10.33
C LEU A 202 22.13 -1.67 -11.22
N VAL A 203 21.61 -2.36 -12.22
CA VAL A 203 22.42 -3.17 -13.15
C VAL A 203 23.29 -2.28 -14.05
N LEU A 204 22.71 -1.20 -14.59
CA LEU A 204 23.46 -0.25 -15.44
C LEU A 204 24.54 0.47 -14.64
N ALA A 205 24.26 0.87 -13.40
CA ALA A 205 25.26 1.47 -12.50
C ALA A 205 26.40 0.50 -12.17
N HIS A 206 26.10 -0.79 -11.99
CA HIS A 206 27.12 -1.82 -11.77
C HIS A 206 27.97 -2.06 -13.01
N ALA A 207 27.40 -2.01 -14.21
CA ALA A 207 28.12 -2.24 -15.46
C ALA A 207 29.02 -1.05 -15.86
N GLY A 208 28.71 0.16 -15.37
CA GLY A 208 29.44 1.38 -15.69
C GLY A 208 29.29 1.77 -17.18
N GLU A 209 30.10 2.75 -17.62
CA GLU A 209 30.03 3.30 -18.99
C GLU A 209 30.40 2.30 -20.11
N GLN A 210 31.14 1.23 -19.77
CA GLN A 210 31.57 0.20 -20.74
C GLN A 210 30.53 -0.91 -20.99
N GLY A 211 29.35 -0.81 -20.38
CA GLY A 211 28.38 -1.91 -20.35
C GLY A 211 27.81 -2.35 -21.69
N GLY A 212 27.59 -1.46 -22.64
CA GLY A 212 27.09 -1.74 -24.00
C GLY A 212 25.75 -2.48 -24.05
N PRO A 213 25.37 -3.06 -25.21
CA PRO A 213 24.07 -3.72 -25.40
C PRO A 213 23.80 -4.91 -24.48
N ARG A 214 24.86 -5.61 -24.03
CA ARG A 214 24.73 -6.75 -23.10
C ARG A 214 24.32 -6.31 -21.72
N ALA A 215 24.80 -5.15 -21.23
CA ALA A 215 24.39 -4.60 -19.95
C ALA A 215 22.93 -4.13 -20.03
N THR A 216 22.52 -3.50 -21.12
CA THR A 216 21.13 -3.11 -21.36
C THR A 216 20.19 -4.32 -21.34
N ALA A 217 20.54 -5.42 -22.02
CA ALA A 217 19.73 -6.64 -22.01
C ALA A 217 19.62 -7.25 -20.60
N ARG A 218 20.72 -7.26 -19.82
CA ARG A 218 20.74 -7.72 -18.45
C ARG A 218 19.91 -6.80 -17.53
N ALA A 219 20.00 -5.49 -17.71
CA ALA A 219 19.22 -4.52 -16.98
C ALA A 219 17.72 -4.73 -17.19
N ILE A 220 17.31 -4.93 -18.45
CA ILE A 220 15.93 -5.24 -18.82
C ILE A 220 15.48 -6.55 -18.14
N GLY A 221 16.23 -7.64 -18.30
CA GLY A 221 15.85 -8.94 -17.72
C GLY A 221 15.77 -8.91 -16.20
N THR A 222 16.72 -8.24 -15.53
CA THR A 222 16.69 -8.08 -14.07
C THR A 222 15.56 -7.16 -13.63
N GLY A 223 15.27 -6.10 -14.39
CA GLY A 223 14.13 -5.21 -14.14
C GLY A 223 12.81 -5.95 -14.18
N VAL A 224 12.58 -6.78 -15.21
CA VAL A 224 11.38 -7.63 -15.33
C VAL A 224 11.30 -8.63 -14.17
N LEU A 225 12.41 -9.28 -13.80
CA LEU A 225 12.44 -10.15 -12.63
C LEU A 225 12.04 -9.40 -11.36
N GLY A 226 12.52 -8.17 -11.18
CA GLY A 226 12.15 -7.36 -10.02
C GLY A 226 10.68 -6.97 -10.00
N ALA A 227 10.11 -6.60 -11.14
CA ALA A 227 8.67 -6.35 -11.24
C ALA A 227 7.86 -7.60 -10.79
N VAL A 228 8.31 -8.80 -11.20
CA VAL A 228 7.68 -10.06 -10.79
C VAL A 228 7.85 -10.30 -9.28
N LEU A 229 9.06 -10.20 -8.73
CA LEU A 229 9.34 -10.52 -7.32
C LEU A 229 8.66 -9.56 -6.34
N VAL A 230 8.58 -8.28 -6.70
CA VAL A 230 8.01 -7.25 -5.81
C VAL A 230 6.49 -7.18 -5.93
N ALA A 231 5.96 -7.14 -7.17
CA ALA A 231 4.54 -6.87 -7.37
C ALA A 231 3.69 -8.13 -7.55
N ALA A 232 4.24 -9.18 -8.18
CA ALA A 232 3.43 -10.31 -8.64
C ALA A 232 3.65 -11.62 -7.88
N MET A 233 4.78 -11.83 -7.21
CA MET A 233 5.09 -13.10 -6.55
C MET A 233 4.36 -13.22 -5.21
N GLY A 234 3.80 -14.40 -4.94
CA GLY A 234 3.32 -14.79 -3.62
C GLY A 234 4.40 -15.51 -2.79
N ASN A 235 4.06 -15.84 -1.55
CA ASN A 235 4.89 -16.69 -0.70
C ASN A 235 4.72 -18.18 -1.03
N LEU A 236 5.42 -19.07 -0.31
CA LEU A 236 5.41 -20.50 -0.63
C LEU A 236 4.19 -21.27 -0.08
N GLU A 237 3.28 -20.59 0.63
CA GLU A 237 2.07 -21.24 1.13
C GLU A 237 1.15 -21.66 -0.03
N GLY A 238 1.09 -20.88 -1.12
CA GLY A 238 0.24 -21.21 -2.27
C GLY A 238 0.54 -22.58 -2.90
N VAL A 239 1.80 -23.01 -2.97
CA VAL A 239 2.11 -24.37 -3.47
C VAL A 239 1.66 -25.46 -2.51
N LEU A 240 1.64 -25.19 -1.20
CA LEU A 240 1.10 -26.12 -0.21
C LEU A 240 -0.42 -26.26 -0.32
N GLU A 241 -1.12 -25.18 -0.63
CA GLU A 241 -2.55 -25.21 -0.91
C GLU A 241 -2.88 -26.05 -2.15
N LEU A 242 -2.09 -25.90 -3.21
CA LEU A 242 -2.22 -26.75 -4.41
C LEU A 242 -1.94 -28.22 -4.07
N LEU A 243 -0.90 -28.50 -3.29
CA LEU A 243 -0.59 -29.86 -2.83
C LEU A 243 -1.76 -30.46 -2.03
N ARG A 244 -2.31 -29.70 -1.08
CA ARG A 244 -3.44 -30.10 -0.25
C ARG A 244 -4.70 -30.35 -1.07
N ALA A 245 -5.02 -29.45 -1.99
CA ALA A 245 -6.21 -29.56 -2.85
C ALA A 245 -6.20 -30.82 -3.75
N HIS A 246 -5.02 -31.39 -4.02
CA HIS A 246 -4.87 -32.64 -4.77
C HIS A 246 -4.62 -33.86 -3.87
N GLY A 247 -4.95 -33.75 -2.57
CA GLY A 247 -4.83 -34.86 -1.61
C GLY A 247 -3.39 -35.20 -1.22
N GLY A 248 -2.43 -34.32 -1.52
CA GLY A 248 -1.02 -34.51 -1.14
C GLY A 248 -0.75 -34.06 0.29
N GLY A 249 0.46 -34.41 0.77
CA GLY A 249 0.91 -34.09 2.13
C GLY A 249 0.45 -35.11 3.17
N SER A 250 1.15 -35.15 4.30
CA SER A 250 0.80 -36.01 5.43
C SER A 250 0.31 -35.17 6.62
N GLU A 251 -0.45 -35.79 7.54
CA GLU A 251 -0.84 -35.11 8.78
C GLU A 251 0.36 -34.60 9.58
N ALA A 252 1.48 -35.33 9.54
CA ALA A 252 2.71 -34.93 10.20
C ALA A 252 3.28 -33.65 9.57
N LEU A 253 3.24 -33.54 8.25
CA LEU A 253 3.66 -32.32 7.53
C LEU A 253 2.80 -31.12 7.93
N TRP A 254 1.48 -31.28 7.87
CA TRP A 254 0.55 -30.19 8.18
C TRP A 254 0.67 -29.73 9.63
N ARG A 255 0.80 -30.66 10.59
CA ARG A 255 1.06 -30.35 12.00
C ARG A 255 2.40 -29.65 12.22
N TRP A 256 3.46 -30.05 11.48
CA TRP A 256 4.77 -29.42 11.59
C TRP A 256 4.78 -28.00 11.02
N LEU A 257 4.08 -27.77 9.91
CA LEU A 257 3.97 -26.44 9.31
C LEU A 257 3.20 -25.48 10.22
N ASP A 258 2.22 -25.98 10.97
CA ASP A 258 1.39 -25.23 11.93
C ASP A 258 0.81 -23.95 11.30
N VAL A 259 0.26 -24.05 10.08
CA VAL A 259 -0.47 -22.96 9.42
C VAL A 259 -1.95 -23.13 9.71
N ARG A 260 -2.59 -22.08 10.20
CA ARG A 260 -4.00 -22.13 10.61
C ARG A 260 -4.90 -22.56 9.45
N ASN A 261 -5.78 -23.56 9.72
CA ASN A 261 -6.74 -24.12 8.76
C ASN A 261 -6.12 -24.83 7.53
N LEU A 262 -4.84 -25.17 7.54
CA LEU A 262 -4.20 -25.94 6.46
C LEU A 262 -4.23 -27.47 6.73
N GLY A 263 -4.76 -27.93 7.86
CA GLY A 263 -4.55 -29.29 8.40
C GLY A 263 -5.40 -30.43 7.80
N ALA A 264 -6.41 -30.17 6.97
CA ALA A 264 -7.24 -31.22 6.41
C ALA A 264 -6.99 -31.39 4.90
N THR A 265 -6.85 -32.67 4.44
CA THR A 265 -6.85 -32.93 3.00
C THR A 265 -8.20 -32.54 2.41
N ALA A 266 -8.18 -31.66 1.39
CA ALA A 266 -9.34 -31.31 0.61
C ALA A 266 -9.16 -31.85 -0.80
N HIS A 267 -10.26 -32.27 -1.43
CA HIS A 267 -10.25 -32.61 -2.86
C HIS A 267 -10.96 -31.51 -3.60
N SER A 268 -10.25 -30.71 -4.38
CA SER A 268 -10.83 -29.70 -5.25
C SER A 268 -11.33 -30.34 -6.53
N ALA A 269 -12.48 -29.83 -7.04
CA ALA A 269 -12.98 -30.18 -8.35
C ALA A 269 -12.19 -29.46 -9.48
N HIS A 270 -11.40 -28.46 -9.12
CA HIS A 270 -10.59 -27.65 -10.04
C HIS A 270 -9.11 -27.95 -9.86
N TRP A 271 -8.28 -27.48 -10.80
CA TRP A 271 -6.83 -27.53 -10.68
C TRP A 271 -6.27 -26.58 -9.60
N TYR A 272 -7.09 -25.67 -9.08
CA TYR A 272 -6.83 -24.76 -7.95
C TYR A 272 -7.75 -25.09 -6.78
N PRO A 273 -7.41 -24.72 -5.55
CA PRO A 273 -8.30 -24.92 -4.39
C PRO A 273 -9.63 -24.18 -4.54
N ASP A 274 -10.73 -24.82 -4.15
CA ASP A 274 -12.08 -24.28 -4.23
C ASP A 274 -12.80 -24.17 -2.87
N ASP A 275 -12.10 -24.35 -1.76
CA ASP A 275 -12.61 -24.30 -0.39
C ASP A 275 -12.67 -22.86 0.16
N GLY A 276 -13.53 -22.03 -0.41
CA GLY A 276 -13.81 -20.66 0.08
C GLY A 276 -12.61 -19.70 -0.04
N TRP A 277 -12.23 -19.08 1.05
CA TRP A 277 -11.15 -18.08 1.08
C TRP A 277 -9.77 -18.71 1.28
N TRP A 278 -9.43 -19.80 0.57
CA TRP A 278 -8.15 -20.50 0.69
C TRP A 278 -6.95 -19.56 0.47
N TRP A 279 -7.05 -18.64 -0.49
CA TRP A 279 -6.03 -17.64 -0.81
C TRP A 279 -5.74 -16.67 0.35
N TRP A 280 -6.64 -16.57 1.34
CA TRP A 280 -6.46 -15.75 2.54
C TRP A 280 -5.40 -16.33 3.47
N ARG A 281 -5.27 -17.65 3.56
CA ARG A 281 -4.33 -18.33 4.46
C ARG A 281 -2.87 -17.94 4.19
N ALA A 282 -2.50 -17.66 2.94
CA ALA A 282 -1.17 -17.16 2.57
C ALA A 282 -0.77 -15.86 3.28
N SER A 283 -1.74 -15.06 3.71
CA SER A 283 -1.51 -13.82 4.47
C SER A 283 -1.60 -14.01 5.99
N ARG A 284 -1.80 -15.24 6.45
CA ARG A 284 -1.98 -15.61 7.87
C ARG A 284 -1.13 -16.84 8.24
N ILE A 285 0.06 -16.98 7.63
CA ILE A 285 0.98 -18.09 7.88
C ILE A 285 1.46 -18.07 9.33
N ILE A 286 1.74 -16.88 9.86
CA ILE A 286 2.21 -16.68 11.21
C ILE A 286 1.01 -16.49 12.13
N HIS A 287 1.05 -17.13 13.28
CA HIS A 287 0.11 -16.89 14.36
C HIS A 287 0.82 -16.99 15.70
N ASP A 288 0.34 -16.25 16.66
CA ASP A 288 0.77 -16.31 18.04
C ASP A 288 -0.17 -17.22 18.85
N ARG A 289 0.18 -17.47 20.10
CA ARG A 289 -0.67 -18.19 21.05
C ARG A 289 -0.79 -17.37 22.32
N ASP A 290 -2.00 -17.30 22.86
CA ASP A 290 -2.22 -16.69 24.18
C ASP A 290 -1.72 -17.63 25.31
N LEU A 291 -1.82 -17.18 26.56
CA LEU A 291 -1.41 -17.96 27.73
C LEU A 291 -2.23 -19.25 27.90
N ALA A 292 -3.42 -19.34 27.32
CA ALA A 292 -4.27 -20.54 27.32
C ALA A 292 -3.97 -21.46 26.13
N GLY A 293 -3.05 -21.09 25.23
CA GLY A 293 -2.69 -21.85 24.02
C GLY A 293 -3.60 -21.60 22.82
N ASN A 294 -4.56 -20.67 22.89
CA ASN A 294 -5.41 -20.32 21.76
C ASN A 294 -4.62 -19.54 20.71
N ALA A 295 -4.90 -19.82 19.44
CA ALA A 295 -4.26 -19.11 18.33
C ALA A 295 -4.72 -17.64 18.29
N MET A 296 -3.74 -16.72 18.30
CA MET A 296 -3.94 -15.29 18.08
C MET A 296 -3.50 -14.93 16.66
N GLU A 297 -4.31 -14.13 15.97
CA GLU A 297 -4.03 -13.76 14.58
C GLU A 297 -2.82 -12.84 14.50
N VAL A 298 -1.95 -13.11 13.51
CA VAL A 298 -0.86 -12.24 13.09
C VAL A 298 -0.96 -12.03 11.59
N ILE A 299 -0.88 -10.78 11.15
CA ILE A 299 -1.00 -10.44 9.74
C ILE A 299 0.37 -10.55 9.08
N SER A 300 0.51 -11.46 8.11
CA SER A 300 1.73 -11.68 7.31
C SER A 300 1.45 -11.46 5.81
N GLU A 301 0.88 -10.31 5.48
CA GLU A 301 0.56 -9.92 4.12
C GLU A 301 1.81 -9.59 3.29
N PHE A 302 1.66 -9.71 1.96
CA PHE A 302 2.66 -9.38 0.96
C PHE A 302 1.99 -8.67 -0.23
N PRO A 303 2.74 -7.94 -1.06
CA PRO A 303 2.14 -7.03 -2.05
C PRO A 303 1.10 -7.66 -2.97
N PHE A 304 1.37 -8.84 -3.54
CA PHE A 304 0.40 -9.45 -4.45
C PHE A 304 -0.90 -9.84 -3.76
N PHE A 305 -0.85 -10.27 -2.48
CA PHE A 305 -2.07 -10.56 -1.72
C PHE A 305 -2.96 -9.31 -1.58
N SER A 306 -2.38 -8.17 -1.20
CA SER A 306 -3.15 -6.93 -1.04
C SER A 306 -3.74 -6.44 -2.37
N PHE A 307 -2.99 -6.55 -3.48
CA PHE A 307 -3.53 -6.28 -4.82
C PHE A 307 -4.66 -7.24 -5.20
N LEU A 308 -4.47 -8.54 -4.96
CA LEU A 308 -5.48 -9.58 -5.21
C LEU A 308 -6.76 -9.32 -4.42
N LEU A 309 -6.65 -8.88 -3.16
CA LEU A 309 -7.77 -8.49 -2.31
C LEU A 309 -8.57 -7.34 -2.91
N GLY A 310 -7.93 -6.50 -3.71
CA GLY A 310 -8.49 -5.27 -4.24
C GLY A 310 -8.44 -4.14 -3.23
N ASP A 311 -7.46 -4.21 -2.35
CA ASP A 311 -7.25 -3.33 -1.21
C ASP A 311 -6.58 -2.03 -1.66
N ASN A 312 -7.16 -0.88 -1.33
CA ASN A 312 -6.59 0.45 -1.53
C ASN A 312 -6.14 1.04 -0.17
N HIS A 313 -5.60 0.21 0.69
CA HIS A 313 -5.15 0.60 2.03
C HIS A 313 -3.85 1.44 1.97
N PRO A 314 -3.55 2.27 2.97
CA PRO A 314 -2.36 3.12 3.02
C PRO A 314 -1.04 2.43 2.68
N HIS A 315 -0.79 1.20 3.15
CA HIS A 315 0.43 0.46 2.85
C HIS A 315 0.55 0.06 1.36
N VAL A 316 -0.59 -0.14 0.67
CA VAL A 316 -0.61 -0.42 -0.78
C VAL A 316 -0.31 0.84 -1.59
N TYR A 317 -0.89 1.97 -1.20
CA TYR A 317 -0.55 3.27 -1.80
C TYR A 317 0.91 3.64 -1.60
N ALA A 318 1.50 3.25 -0.48
CA ALA A 318 2.89 3.58 -0.17
C ALA A 318 3.92 2.72 -0.92
N LEU A 319 3.57 1.56 -1.49
CA LEU A 319 4.49 0.70 -2.24
C LEU A 319 5.22 1.42 -3.39
N PRO A 320 4.51 2.08 -4.33
CA PRO A 320 5.18 2.83 -5.39
C PRO A 320 6.08 3.96 -4.84
N LEU A 321 5.67 4.59 -3.74
CA LEU A 321 6.46 5.63 -3.07
C LEU A 321 7.70 5.06 -2.38
N GLY A 322 7.61 3.86 -1.81
CA GLY A 322 8.76 3.13 -1.30
C GLY A 322 9.81 2.88 -2.37
N LEU A 323 9.40 2.44 -3.57
CA LEU A 323 10.32 2.27 -4.71
C LEU A 323 10.93 3.59 -5.17
N LEU A 324 10.17 4.69 -5.16
CA LEU A 324 10.71 6.02 -5.40
C LEU A 324 11.74 6.41 -4.32
N ALA A 325 11.48 6.14 -3.06
CA ALA A 325 12.41 6.40 -1.97
C ALA A 325 13.70 5.58 -2.08
N LEU A 326 13.62 4.32 -2.54
CA LEU A 326 14.79 3.49 -2.86
C LEU A 326 15.63 4.14 -3.98
N ALA A 327 14.97 4.60 -5.05
CA ALA A 327 15.65 5.27 -6.16
C ALA A 327 16.30 6.60 -5.74
N LEU A 328 15.62 7.39 -4.89
CA LEU A 328 16.18 8.61 -4.30
C LEU A 328 17.41 8.30 -3.43
N SER A 329 17.37 7.21 -2.64
CA SER A 329 18.48 6.78 -1.80
C SER A 329 19.69 6.35 -2.63
N LEU A 330 19.48 5.59 -3.71
CA LEU A 330 20.54 5.23 -4.66
C LEU A 330 21.11 6.47 -5.35
N ASN A 331 20.24 7.39 -5.79
CA ASN A 331 20.65 8.65 -6.40
C ASN A 331 21.51 9.50 -5.45
N ALA A 332 21.14 9.59 -4.16
CA ALA A 332 21.90 10.31 -3.15
C ALA A 332 23.26 9.67 -2.85
N LEU A 333 23.32 8.34 -2.74
CA LEU A 333 24.58 7.59 -2.62
C LEU A 333 25.53 7.92 -3.76
N ARG A 334 25.04 7.87 -5.01
CA ARG A 334 25.83 8.17 -6.21
C ARG A 334 26.26 9.64 -6.26
N ALA A 335 25.37 10.56 -5.89
CA ALA A 335 25.67 12.00 -5.81
C ALA A 335 26.86 12.25 -4.87
N VAL A 336 26.82 11.67 -3.67
CA VAL A 336 27.90 11.84 -2.68
C VAL A 336 29.20 11.22 -3.16
N ARG A 337 29.18 10.03 -3.78
CA ARG A 337 30.41 9.37 -4.29
C ARG A 337 31.04 10.08 -5.50
N ALA A 338 30.24 10.72 -6.34
CA ALA A 338 30.73 11.42 -7.55
C ALA A 338 31.53 12.71 -7.23
N HIS A 339 31.39 13.27 -6.04
CA HIS A 339 32.03 14.53 -5.65
C HIS A 339 33.07 14.31 -4.54
N SER A 340 34.25 14.87 -4.68
CA SER A 340 35.28 14.75 -3.64
C SER A 340 34.94 15.62 -2.41
N THR A 341 35.34 15.16 -1.23
CA THR A 341 35.19 15.91 0.06
C THR A 341 35.89 17.25 0.09
N GLN A 342 36.81 17.52 -0.84
CA GLN A 342 37.50 18.82 -0.93
C GLN A 342 36.63 19.94 -1.53
N GLN A 343 35.47 19.59 -2.16
CA GLN A 343 34.47 20.55 -2.66
C GLN A 343 33.37 20.76 -1.61
N LEU A 344 33.71 21.49 -0.54
CA LEU A 344 32.83 21.80 0.61
C LEU A 344 31.64 22.73 0.29
N SER A 345 31.22 22.89 -0.98
CA SER A 345 30.21 23.84 -1.41
C SER A 345 28.78 23.29 -1.46
N GLY A 346 28.46 22.23 -0.72
CA GLY A 346 27.12 21.61 -0.69
C GLY A 346 26.32 21.99 0.56
N SER A 347 24.98 21.90 0.49
CA SER A 347 24.10 22.07 1.65
C SER A 347 24.38 21.00 2.71
N LEU A 348 24.38 21.37 3.99
CA LEU A 348 24.79 20.52 5.12
C LEU A 348 26.21 19.93 5.00
N GLY A 349 27.08 20.56 4.17
CA GLY A 349 28.41 20.02 3.89
C GLY A 349 28.40 18.70 3.10
N LEU A 350 27.28 18.37 2.43
CA LEU A 350 27.14 17.20 1.57
C LEU A 350 27.57 17.56 0.15
N PRO A 351 28.64 16.94 -0.41
CA PRO A 351 29.11 17.27 -1.74
C PRO A 351 28.04 17.02 -2.80
N GLY A 352 27.86 17.96 -3.73
CA GLY A 352 26.91 17.82 -4.85
C GLY A 352 25.42 17.91 -4.48
N VAL A 353 25.07 18.19 -3.22
CA VAL A 353 23.69 18.33 -2.73
C VAL A 353 23.33 19.80 -2.58
N THR A 354 22.27 20.25 -3.23
CA THR A 354 21.73 21.62 -3.15
C THR A 354 20.58 21.70 -2.14
N LEU A 355 20.21 22.92 -1.73
CA LEU A 355 19.02 23.13 -0.89
C LEU A 355 17.75 22.64 -1.58
N LEU A 356 17.65 22.77 -2.91
CA LEU A 356 16.51 22.27 -3.69
C LEU A 356 16.43 20.75 -3.66
N ASP A 357 17.58 20.04 -3.69
CA ASP A 357 17.61 18.60 -3.52
C ASP A 357 17.08 18.22 -2.13
N LEU A 358 17.50 18.91 -1.05
CA LEU A 358 17.00 18.65 0.31
C LEU A 358 15.50 18.91 0.45
N LEU A 359 15.00 20.00 -0.11
CA LEU A 359 13.56 20.31 -0.09
C LEU A 359 12.76 19.26 -0.86
N ALA A 360 13.23 18.84 -2.05
CA ALA A 360 12.60 17.80 -2.83
C ALA A 360 12.61 16.44 -2.12
N TRP A 361 13.73 16.06 -1.49
CA TRP A 361 13.83 14.83 -0.71
C TRP A 361 12.94 14.88 0.52
N ALA A 362 12.87 16.01 1.25
CA ALA A 362 11.95 16.18 2.37
C ALA A 362 10.48 16.06 1.94
N LEU A 363 10.11 16.62 0.77
CA LEU A 363 8.76 16.50 0.23
C LEU A 363 8.44 15.07 -0.18
N LEU A 364 9.31 14.43 -0.95
CA LEU A 364 9.05 13.08 -1.50
C LEU A 364 9.12 11.99 -0.42
N LEU A 365 10.07 12.09 0.55
CA LEU A 365 10.13 11.17 1.68
C LEU A 365 9.03 11.48 2.71
N GLY A 366 8.72 12.77 2.94
CA GLY A 366 7.61 13.19 3.80
C GLY A 366 6.25 12.69 3.31
N ALA A 367 6.08 12.51 1.99
CA ALA A 367 4.89 11.89 1.42
C ALA A 367 4.64 10.48 1.98
N LEU A 368 5.68 9.68 2.26
CA LEU A 368 5.52 8.38 2.90
C LEU A 368 4.81 8.51 4.26
N GLY A 369 5.15 9.52 5.06
CA GLY A 369 4.47 9.78 6.32
C GLY A 369 2.99 10.14 6.17
N PHE A 370 2.64 10.84 5.11
CA PHE A 370 1.27 11.21 4.79
C PHE A 370 0.45 10.05 4.20
N TYR A 371 1.09 9.18 3.39
CA TYR A 371 0.46 8.01 2.80
C TYR A 371 0.40 6.82 3.77
N ASN A 372 1.48 6.54 4.49
CA ASN A 372 1.57 5.52 5.53
C ASN A 372 2.73 5.84 6.48
N THR A 373 2.43 6.40 7.64
CA THR A 373 3.47 6.89 8.57
C THR A 373 4.48 5.81 9.00
N TRP A 374 4.09 4.52 8.99
CA TRP A 374 4.96 3.39 9.32
C TRP A 374 6.16 3.24 8.37
N ASP A 375 6.03 3.70 7.13
CA ASP A 375 7.06 3.52 6.10
C ASP A 375 8.15 4.59 6.18
N LEU A 376 7.81 5.78 6.68
CA LEU A 376 8.76 6.91 6.75
C LEU A 376 10.04 6.57 7.53
N PRO A 377 10.01 5.99 8.75
CA PRO A 377 11.24 5.67 9.49
C PRO A 377 12.13 4.69 8.75
N VAL A 378 11.57 3.67 8.10
CA VAL A 378 12.31 2.64 7.34
C VAL A 378 13.05 3.26 6.17
N HIS A 379 12.35 4.05 5.35
CA HIS A 379 12.94 4.68 4.17
C HIS A 379 13.88 5.83 4.50
N LEU A 380 13.63 6.56 5.59
CA LEU A 380 14.55 7.57 6.10
C LEU A 380 15.86 6.93 6.61
N ALA A 381 15.76 5.82 7.34
CA ALA A 381 16.94 5.05 7.78
C ALA A 381 17.75 4.53 6.59
N LEU A 382 17.07 4.01 5.54
CA LEU A 382 17.74 3.57 4.32
C LEU A 382 18.44 4.74 3.60
N PHE A 383 17.75 5.88 3.46
CA PHE A 383 18.28 7.06 2.80
C PHE A 383 19.54 7.60 3.54
N CYS A 384 19.45 7.75 4.85
CA CYS A 384 20.58 8.13 5.68
C CYS A 384 21.72 7.10 5.61
N GLY A 385 21.42 5.81 5.63
CA GLY A 385 22.37 4.72 5.47
C GLY A 385 23.08 4.76 4.12
N ALA A 386 22.37 5.06 3.03
CA ALA A 386 22.95 5.21 1.69
C ALA A 386 23.94 6.40 1.63
N VAL A 387 23.57 7.56 2.19
CA VAL A 387 24.46 8.72 2.28
C VAL A 387 25.66 8.42 3.21
N ALA A 388 25.42 7.73 4.32
CA ALA A 388 26.46 7.31 5.26
C ALA A 388 27.53 6.43 4.58
N LEU A 389 27.11 5.48 3.72
CA LEU A 389 28.02 4.66 2.90
C LEU A 389 28.81 5.51 1.90
N GLY A 390 28.18 6.50 1.27
CA GLY A 390 28.85 7.43 0.38
C GLY A 390 29.94 8.22 1.08
N LEU A 391 29.66 8.80 2.25
CA LEU A 391 30.63 9.55 3.07
C LEU A 391 31.72 8.65 3.60
N TRP A 392 31.39 7.42 4.00
CA TRP A 392 32.40 6.45 4.47
C TRP A 392 33.42 6.11 3.39
N SER A 393 32.97 5.87 2.16
CA SER A 393 33.86 5.57 1.02
C SER A 393 34.83 6.72 0.73
N GLN A 394 34.47 7.96 1.08
CA GLN A 394 35.33 9.17 0.96
C GLN A 394 36.28 9.37 2.12
N ARG A 395 36.31 8.45 3.11
CA ARG A 395 37.17 8.52 4.29
C ARG A 395 36.94 9.79 5.13
N ALA A 396 35.72 10.29 5.23
CA ALA A 396 35.36 11.36 6.15
C ALA A 396 35.75 10.99 7.59
N SER A 397 36.08 12.00 8.42
CA SER A 397 36.31 11.74 9.84
C SER A 397 35.06 11.18 10.50
N ALA A 398 35.19 10.35 11.54
CA ALA A 398 34.06 9.74 12.22
C ALA A 398 33.07 10.79 12.75
N TRP A 399 33.59 11.92 13.23
CA TRP A 399 32.77 13.03 13.72
C TRP A 399 32.02 13.75 12.59
N ASP A 400 32.71 14.13 11.51
CA ASP A 400 32.09 14.73 10.33
C ASP A 400 31.02 13.83 9.72
N TRP A 401 31.33 12.53 9.61
CA TRP A 401 30.40 11.52 9.14
C TRP A 401 29.12 11.50 9.99
N PHE A 402 29.28 11.42 11.33
CA PHE A 402 28.16 11.38 12.26
C PHE A 402 27.30 12.65 12.19
N VAL A 403 27.94 13.84 12.26
CA VAL A 403 27.21 15.12 12.23
C VAL A 403 26.45 15.31 10.94
N ARG A 404 27.04 14.95 9.79
CA ARG A 404 26.36 15.10 8.48
C ARG A 404 25.22 14.14 8.31
N VAL A 405 25.36 12.89 8.72
CA VAL A 405 24.29 11.88 8.62
C VAL A 405 23.12 12.23 9.56
N CYS A 406 23.41 12.56 10.81
CA CYS A 406 22.39 12.98 11.77
C CYS A 406 21.72 14.31 11.36
N GLY A 407 22.51 15.28 10.90
CA GLY A 407 21.99 16.56 10.39
C GLY A 407 21.08 16.38 9.18
N LEU A 408 21.43 15.48 8.26
CA LEU A 408 20.60 15.13 7.11
C LEU A 408 19.28 14.47 7.58
N GLY A 409 19.38 13.45 8.42
CA GLY A 409 18.18 12.73 8.92
C GLY A 409 17.22 13.67 9.64
N LEU A 410 17.74 14.54 10.52
CA LEU A 410 16.94 15.54 11.22
C LEU A 410 16.31 16.56 10.25
N SER A 411 17.08 17.05 9.27
CA SER A 411 16.59 18.02 8.28
C SER A 411 15.48 17.43 7.41
N LEU A 412 15.60 16.17 6.97
CA LEU A 412 14.59 15.49 6.18
C LEU A 412 13.35 15.18 7.01
N LEU A 413 13.51 14.74 8.27
CA LEU A 413 12.40 14.48 9.17
C LEU A 413 11.64 15.78 9.48
N VAL A 414 12.32 16.81 9.94
CA VAL A 414 11.69 18.09 10.28
C VAL A 414 11.10 18.76 9.04
N GLY A 415 11.84 18.76 7.91
CA GLY A 415 11.34 19.29 6.64
C GLY A 415 10.08 18.54 6.17
N GLY A 416 10.08 17.21 6.24
CA GLY A 416 8.90 16.39 5.91
C GLY A 416 7.71 16.69 6.82
N LEU A 417 7.92 16.76 8.15
CA LEU A 417 6.87 17.12 9.10
C LEU A 417 6.30 18.52 8.85
N LEU A 418 7.15 19.50 8.56
CA LEU A 418 6.71 20.87 8.28
C LEU A 418 5.94 20.99 6.95
N LEU A 419 6.38 20.30 5.89
CA LEU A 419 5.69 20.30 4.60
C LEU A 419 4.29 19.65 4.67
N TYR A 420 4.12 18.70 5.57
CA TYR A 420 2.83 18.01 5.79
C TYR A 420 2.17 18.40 7.12
N LEU A 421 2.53 19.54 7.71
CA LEU A 421 2.04 19.99 9.01
C LEU A 421 0.51 20.01 9.14
N PRO A 422 -0.29 20.48 8.15
CA PRO A 422 -1.75 20.44 8.27
C PRO A 422 -2.33 19.05 8.48
N PHE A 423 -1.69 18.01 7.93
CA PHE A 423 -2.05 16.62 8.17
C PHE A 423 -1.73 16.18 9.60
N TYR A 424 -0.49 16.40 10.06
CA TYR A 424 -0.08 15.98 11.40
C TYR A 424 -0.80 16.72 12.52
N TRP A 425 -1.26 17.94 12.26
CA TRP A 425 -2.07 18.73 13.23
C TRP A 425 -3.40 18.05 13.55
N GLY A 426 -4.04 17.41 12.56
CA GLY A 426 -5.33 16.73 12.72
C GLY A 426 -5.22 15.24 13.07
N LEU A 427 -4.05 14.62 12.91
CA LEU A 427 -3.86 13.19 13.12
C LEU A 427 -3.71 12.87 14.61
N ARG A 428 -4.53 11.94 15.10
CA ARG A 428 -4.33 11.33 16.41
C ARG A 428 -3.61 10.00 16.26
N SER A 429 -2.42 9.90 16.88
CA SER A 429 -1.65 8.66 16.86
C SER A 429 -2.10 7.75 18.00
N GLN A 430 -2.23 6.47 17.71
CA GLN A 430 -2.57 5.44 18.71
C GLN A 430 -1.35 4.68 19.23
N ALA A 431 -0.14 5.04 18.79
CA ALA A 431 1.08 4.40 19.25
C ALA A 431 1.24 4.60 20.77
N GLY A 432 1.01 3.53 21.54
CA GLY A 432 1.04 3.50 23.01
C GLY A 432 2.41 3.12 23.58
N GLY A 433 3.49 3.16 22.77
CA GLY A 433 4.85 2.80 23.19
C GLY A 433 5.33 1.45 22.66
N LEU A 434 6.33 0.85 23.33
CA LEU A 434 6.91 -0.44 22.93
C LEU A 434 6.48 -1.55 23.89
N GLY A 435 6.15 -2.72 23.34
CA GLY A 435 5.91 -3.95 24.06
C GLY A 435 6.99 -4.99 23.76
N ALA A 436 7.24 -5.89 24.73
CA ALA A 436 8.16 -7.01 24.54
C ALA A 436 7.40 -8.21 23.96
N VAL A 437 8.00 -8.89 22.98
CA VAL A 437 7.43 -10.07 22.34
C VAL A 437 7.80 -11.32 23.14
N THR A 438 6.80 -12.07 23.56
CA THR A 438 6.97 -13.32 24.31
C THR A 438 6.94 -14.56 23.41
N VAL A 439 6.06 -14.58 22.42
CA VAL A 439 5.91 -15.69 21.45
C VAL A 439 6.81 -15.43 20.24
N LYS A 440 7.60 -16.44 19.84
CA LYS A 440 8.52 -16.34 18.69
C LYS A 440 7.93 -16.99 17.44
N THR A 441 8.18 -16.39 16.29
CA THR A 441 7.80 -16.96 14.99
C THR A 441 8.49 -18.30 14.76
N GLN A 442 7.76 -19.28 14.31
CA GLN A 442 8.32 -20.58 13.95
C GLN A 442 9.15 -20.47 12.65
N VAL A 443 10.31 -21.15 12.61
CA VAL A 443 11.24 -21.01 11.48
C VAL A 443 10.68 -21.52 10.16
N GLN A 444 9.83 -22.55 10.17
CA GLN A 444 9.15 -23.04 8.97
C GLN A 444 8.14 -22.02 8.43
N GLN A 445 7.41 -21.31 9.29
CA GLN A 445 6.49 -20.23 8.89
C GLN A 445 7.26 -19.04 8.29
N TYR A 446 8.38 -18.65 8.92
CA TYR A 446 9.29 -17.65 8.38
C TYR A 446 9.86 -18.07 7.02
N GLY A 447 10.22 -19.36 6.88
CA GLY A 447 10.68 -19.95 5.62
C GLY A 447 9.61 -19.89 4.53
N LEU A 448 8.35 -20.24 4.83
CA LEU A 448 7.24 -20.12 3.89
C LEU A 448 7.07 -18.68 3.39
N MET A 449 7.24 -17.72 4.27
CA MET A 449 7.09 -16.29 3.91
C MET A 449 8.25 -15.79 3.05
N PHE A 450 9.51 -16.07 3.42
CA PHE A 450 10.66 -15.36 2.87
C PHE A 450 11.69 -16.22 2.12
N ALA A 451 11.63 -17.57 2.14
CA ALA A 451 12.70 -18.39 1.57
C ALA A 451 12.93 -18.12 0.08
N ALA A 452 11.89 -17.85 -0.70
CA ALA A 452 12.01 -17.52 -2.13
C ALA A 452 12.84 -16.26 -2.38
N LEU A 453 12.84 -15.30 -1.44
CA LEU A 453 13.63 -14.07 -1.50
C LEU A 453 15.01 -14.23 -0.86
N LEU A 454 15.10 -14.94 0.28
CA LEU A 454 16.35 -15.11 1.04
C LEU A 454 17.33 -16.06 0.34
N TRP A 455 16.85 -17.08 -0.37
CA TRP A 455 17.71 -18.06 -1.03
C TRP A 455 18.65 -17.44 -2.07
N PRO A 456 18.19 -16.64 -3.05
CA PRO A 456 19.10 -15.98 -4.00
C PRO A 456 20.04 -15.01 -3.30
N LEU A 457 19.58 -14.29 -2.25
CA LEU A 457 20.42 -13.38 -1.47
C LEU A 457 21.58 -14.11 -0.80
N LEU A 458 21.30 -15.24 -0.15
CA LEU A 458 22.33 -16.08 0.49
C LEU A 458 23.36 -16.54 -0.55
N GLY A 459 22.92 -17.00 -1.73
CA GLY A 459 23.77 -17.37 -2.84
C GLY A 459 24.66 -16.23 -3.31
N GLY A 460 24.12 -15.02 -3.44
CA GLY A 460 24.84 -13.81 -3.81
C GLY A 460 25.93 -13.46 -2.79
N VAL A 461 25.60 -13.52 -1.48
CA VAL A 461 26.58 -13.29 -0.39
C VAL A 461 27.73 -14.27 -0.45
N LEU A 462 27.44 -15.58 -0.56
CA LEU A 462 28.44 -16.65 -0.54
C LEU A 462 29.33 -16.62 -1.79
N ALA A 463 28.74 -16.44 -2.97
CA ALA A 463 29.47 -16.45 -4.23
C ALA A 463 30.43 -15.25 -4.35
N ASP A 464 30.01 -14.07 -3.94
CA ASP A 464 30.85 -12.87 -3.96
C ASP A 464 31.99 -12.96 -2.92
N GLY A 465 31.71 -13.55 -1.74
CA GLY A 465 32.71 -13.80 -0.68
C GLY A 465 33.80 -14.76 -1.09
N GLY A 466 33.50 -15.75 -1.93
CA GLY A 466 34.46 -16.73 -2.43
C GLY A 466 35.44 -16.19 -3.48
N GLN A 467 35.02 -15.18 -4.28
CA GLN A 467 35.87 -14.58 -5.32
C GLN A 467 36.76 -13.44 -4.83
N ARG A 468 36.31 -12.69 -3.83
CA ARG A 468 37.08 -11.62 -3.20
C ARG A 468 37.37 -12.00 -1.75
N ARG A 469 38.61 -12.03 -1.35
CA ARG A 469 38.99 -12.21 0.08
C ARG A 469 38.47 -11.00 0.88
N SER A 470 37.16 -10.98 1.10
CA SER A 470 36.43 -9.90 1.75
C SER A 470 36.85 -9.81 3.23
N ARG A 471 37.50 -8.73 3.65
CA ARG A 471 37.89 -8.48 5.03
C ARG A 471 37.09 -7.33 5.62
N PRO A 472 36.23 -7.59 6.61
CA PRO A 472 35.53 -6.52 7.30
C PRO A 472 36.48 -5.50 7.91
N THR A 473 36.06 -4.24 8.00
CA THR A 473 36.74 -3.21 8.80
C THR A 473 36.68 -3.60 10.29
N PRO A 474 37.49 -2.99 11.18
CA PRO A 474 37.38 -3.29 12.62
C PRO A 474 35.97 -3.12 13.18
N VAL A 475 35.24 -2.07 12.77
CA VAL A 475 33.82 -1.87 13.12
C VAL A 475 32.95 -2.98 12.52
N GLY A 476 33.22 -3.38 11.28
CA GLY A 476 32.52 -4.51 10.62
C GLY A 476 32.74 -5.81 11.40
N TRP A 477 33.96 -6.12 11.84
CA TRP A 477 34.22 -7.29 12.66
C TRP A 477 33.49 -7.25 14.01
N ALA A 478 33.50 -6.11 14.70
CA ALA A 478 32.78 -5.95 15.96
C ALA A 478 31.29 -6.25 15.79
N LEU A 479 30.65 -5.72 14.72
CA LEU A 479 29.23 -5.93 14.43
C LEU A 479 28.93 -7.39 14.01
N VAL A 480 29.78 -7.98 13.15
CA VAL A 480 29.64 -9.38 12.72
C VAL A 480 29.71 -10.33 13.92
N LEU A 481 30.69 -10.13 14.81
CA LEU A 481 30.84 -10.95 16.01
C LEU A 481 29.70 -10.74 17.01
N ALA A 482 29.22 -9.50 17.19
CA ALA A 482 28.10 -9.21 18.07
C ALA A 482 26.81 -9.87 17.55
N LEU A 483 26.46 -9.69 16.27
CA LEU A 483 25.28 -10.30 15.66
C LEU A 483 25.40 -11.84 15.62
N GLY A 484 26.57 -12.39 15.28
CA GLY A 484 26.84 -13.82 15.30
C GLY A 484 26.73 -14.41 16.70
N GLY A 485 27.25 -13.71 17.72
CA GLY A 485 27.10 -14.11 19.13
C GLY A 485 25.65 -14.09 19.60
N LEU A 486 24.87 -13.07 19.22
CA LEU A 486 23.44 -13.01 19.50
C LEU A 486 22.67 -14.13 18.76
N ALA A 487 23.06 -14.47 17.52
CA ALA A 487 22.49 -15.60 16.80
C ALA A 487 22.75 -16.93 17.53
N GLY A 488 23.99 -17.14 18.02
CA GLY A 488 24.34 -18.30 18.84
C GLY A 488 23.53 -18.36 20.13
N ALA A 489 23.38 -17.24 20.84
CA ALA A 489 22.56 -17.16 22.05
C ALA A 489 21.07 -17.48 21.74
N ALA A 490 20.54 -16.96 20.65
CA ALA A 490 19.17 -17.27 20.21
C ALA A 490 19.00 -18.77 19.90
N ALA A 491 19.99 -19.42 19.29
CA ALA A 491 19.97 -20.85 19.04
C ALA A 491 19.96 -21.67 20.33
N LEU A 492 20.74 -21.26 21.35
CA LEU A 492 20.80 -21.94 22.65
C LEU A 492 19.45 -21.93 23.40
N VAL A 493 18.64 -20.88 23.21
CA VAL A 493 17.31 -20.78 23.82
C VAL A 493 16.19 -21.25 22.89
N GLY A 494 16.50 -21.83 21.71
CA GLY A 494 15.52 -22.38 20.77
C GLY A 494 14.79 -21.35 19.92
N TRP A 495 15.26 -20.10 19.83
CA TRP A 495 14.66 -19.03 19.03
C TRP A 495 15.20 -19.06 17.60
N TRP A 496 14.80 -20.09 16.83
CA TRP A 496 15.40 -20.42 15.54
C TRP A 496 15.20 -19.35 14.47
N THR A 497 14.06 -18.66 14.45
CA THR A 497 13.80 -17.54 13.53
C THR A 497 14.72 -16.35 13.83
N ALA A 498 14.84 -15.98 15.10
CA ALA A 498 15.76 -14.93 15.52
C ALA A 498 17.23 -15.32 15.23
N CYS A 499 17.62 -16.59 15.48
CA CYS A 499 18.92 -17.11 15.13
C CYS A 499 19.22 -16.95 13.63
N LEU A 500 18.32 -17.42 12.76
CA LEU A 500 18.48 -17.32 11.31
C LEU A 500 18.57 -15.85 10.85
N GLY A 501 17.66 -15.01 11.33
CA GLY A 501 17.64 -13.60 10.98
C GLY A 501 18.90 -12.84 11.44
N LEU A 502 19.37 -13.07 12.68
CA LEU A 502 20.63 -12.48 13.19
C LEU A 502 21.85 -12.98 12.42
N ALA A 503 21.89 -14.27 12.03
CA ALA A 503 22.95 -14.79 11.18
C ALA A 503 22.96 -14.13 9.80
N LEU A 504 21.80 -13.95 9.18
CA LEU A 504 21.68 -13.24 7.90
C LEU A 504 22.07 -11.75 8.03
N ALA A 505 21.68 -11.09 9.12
CA ALA A 505 22.10 -9.73 9.42
C ALA A 505 23.62 -9.63 9.61
N SER A 506 24.24 -10.63 10.29
CA SER A 506 25.69 -10.72 10.41
C SER A 506 26.39 -10.86 9.06
N LEU A 507 25.85 -11.69 8.16
CA LEU A 507 26.35 -11.84 6.79
C LEU A 507 26.19 -10.54 5.98
N ALA A 508 25.06 -9.85 6.11
CA ALA A 508 24.85 -8.55 5.46
C ALA A 508 25.85 -7.51 5.98
N ALA A 509 26.05 -7.44 7.31
CA ALA A 509 27.04 -6.56 7.94
C ALA A 509 28.47 -6.87 7.48
N TRP A 510 28.82 -8.17 7.38
CA TRP A 510 30.11 -8.59 6.83
C TRP A 510 30.31 -8.06 5.42
N ARG A 511 29.33 -8.21 4.54
CA ARG A 511 29.42 -7.74 3.15
C ARG A 511 29.45 -6.20 3.08
N LEU A 512 28.51 -5.56 3.76
CA LEU A 512 28.33 -4.10 3.72
C LEU A 512 29.57 -3.35 4.26
N LEU A 513 30.17 -3.84 5.33
CA LEU A 513 31.29 -3.18 6.02
C LEU A 513 32.64 -3.79 5.65
N SER A 514 32.76 -4.56 4.57
CA SER A 514 34.04 -4.99 4.03
C SER A 514 34.68 -3.87 3.20
N ARG A 515 36.06 -3.81 3.25
CA ARG A 515 36.82 -2.80 2.50
C ARG A 515 36.55 -2.88 1.00
N GLU A 516 36.45 -4.10 0.47
CA GLU A 516 36.18 -4.37 -0.95
C GLU A 516 34.82 -3.87 -1.41
N THR A 517 33.81 -3.89 -0.54
CA THR A 517 32.47 -3.38 -0.87
C THR A 517 32.42 -1.86 -0.84
N LEU A 518 33.20 -1.24 0.06
CA LEU A 518 33.32 0.22 0.10
C LEU A 518 34.02 0.78 -1.16
N ASP A 519 34.94 0.01 -1.75
CA ASP A 519 35.62 0.35 -3.00
C ASP A 519 34.91 -0.21 -4.26
N ALA A 520 33.86 -1.02 -4.09
CA ALA A 520 33.07 -1.64 -5.16
C ALA A 520 32.04 -0.68 -5.78
N PRO A 521 31.38 -1.05 -6.89
CA PRO A 521 30.26 -0.31 -7.43
C PRO A 521 29.17 -0.04 -6.38
N GLU A 522 28.58 1.13 -6.44
CA GLU A 522 27.58 1.60 -5.46
C GLU A 522 26.38 0.65 -5.34
N SER A 523 26.03 0.00 -6.45
CA SER A 523 24.92 -0.94 -6.52
C SER A 523 25.07 -2.12 -5.56
N ASP A 524 26.29 -2.69 -5.44
CA ASP A 524 26.57 -3.81 -4.54
C ASP A 524 26.37 -3.37 -3.08
N ALA A 525 26.97 -2.24 -2.67
CA ALA A 525 26.83 -1.72 -1.32
C ALA A 525 25.37 -1.37 -0.97
N PHE A 526 24.64 -0.77 -1.91
CA PHE A 526 23.24 -0.41 -1.72
C PHE A 526 22.33 -1.64 -1.54
N VAL A 527 22.57 -2.70 -2.32
CA VAL A 527 21.80 -3.96 -2.21
C VAL A 527 22.07 -4.64 -0.86
N TRP A 528 23.30 -4.65 -0.38
CA TRP A 528 23.62 -5.20 0.95
C TRP A 528 23.01 -4.37 2.08
N LEU A 529 22.90 -3.05 1.92
CA LEU A 529 22.16 -2.18 2.85
C LEU A 529 20.67 -2.53 2.89
N MET A 530 20.03 -2.69 1.73
CA MET A 530 18.63 -3.11 1.65
C MET A 530 18.40 -4.50 2.28
N MET A 531 19.27 -5.47 1.99
CA MET A 531 19.20 -6.80 2.60
C MET A 531 19.34 -6.69 4.12
N GLY A 532 20.33 -5.95 4.62
CA GLY A 532 20.57 -5.78 6.06
C GLY A 532 19.35 -5.17 6.75
N LEU A 533 18.79 -4.08 6.21
CA LEU A 533 17.61 -3.43 6.77
C LEU A 533 16.37 -4.33 6.69
N GLY A 534 16.13 -4.99 5.56
CA GLY A 534 15.00 -5.92 5.40
C GLY A 534 15.03 -7.06 6.41
N VAL A 535 16.21 -7.67 6.62
CA VAL A 535 16.40 -8.72 7.62
C VAL A 535 16.23 -8.16 9.04
N VAL A 536 16.78 -6.99 9.35
CA VAL A 536 16.64 -6.35 10.68
C VAL A 536 15.16 -6.10 11.01
N LEU A 537 14.34 -5.68 10.03
CA LEU A 537 12.89 -5.51 10.23
C LEU A 537 12.22 -6.83 10.62
N THR A 538 12.59 -7.96 9.99
CA THR A 538 12.02 -9.26 10.34
C THR A 538 12.51 -9.78 11.70
N VAL A 539 13.72 -9.41 12.13
CA VAL A 539 14.27 -9.76 13.45
C VAL A 539 13.66 -8.90 14.55
N ALA A 540 13.44 -7.62 14.29
CA ALA A 540 12.94 -6.68 15.30
C ALA A 540 11.60 -7.13 15.90
N VAL A 541 10.70 -7.67 15.06
CA VAL A 541 9.38 -8.16 15.49
C VAL A 541 9.42 -9.45 16.31
N GLU A 542 10.60 -10.08 16.45
CA GLU A 542 10.82 -11.18 17.38
C GLU A 542 11.09 -10.68 18.81
N PHE A 543 11.42 -9.43 19.01
CA PHE A 543 11.79 -8.87 20.31
C PHE A 543 10.85 -7.79 20.79
N VAL A 544 10.42 -6.91 19.90
CA VAL A 544 9.61 -5.74 20.23
C VAL A 544 8.43 -5.56 19.27
N TYR A 545 7.34 -4.98 19.78
CA TYR A 545 6.24 -4.50 18.96
C TYR A 545 5.79 -3.11 19.40
N LEU A 546 5.16 -2.38 18.49
CA LEU A 546 4.53 -1.10 18.81
C LEU A 546 3.13 -1.38 19.37
N ARG A 547 2.89 -0.89 20.61
CA ARG A 547 1.58 -1.02 21.25
C ARG A 547 0.56 -0.17 20.54
N ASP A 548 -0.55 -0.79 20.20
CA ASP A 548 -1.78 -0.17 19.70
C ASP A 548 -2.99 -0.71 20.45
N VAL A 549 -4.20 -0.47 19.97
CA VAL A 549 -5.45 -0.93 20.61
C VAL A 549 -5.55 -2.45 20.77
N PHE A 550 -4.80 -3.22 19.98
CA PHE A 550 -4.80 -4.69 20.05
C PHE A 550 -3.81 -5.24 21.08
N ASP A 551 -2.84 -4.42 21.52
CA ASP A 551 -1.72 -4.77 22.42
C ASP A 551 -1.02 -6.09 22.06
N THR A 552 -0.87 -6.37 20.77
CA THR A 552 -0.20 -7.53 20.18
C THR A 552 0.81 -7.10 19.12
N ARG A 553 1.68 -8.05 18.68
CA ARG A 553 2.60 -7.75 17.57
C ARG A 553 1.97 -7.84 16.18
N MET A 554 0.67 -8.09 16.08
CA MET A 554 -0.05 -8.32 14.82
C MET A 554 0.25 -7.24 13.77
N ASN A 555 0.00 -5.97 14.10
CA ASN A 555 0.22 -4.84 13.20
C ASN A 555 1.71 -4.53 12.98
N THR A 556 2.57 -4.78 13.98
CA THR A 556 4.01 -4.57 13.82
C THR A 556 4.61 -5.59 12.86
N VAL A 557 4.23 -6.87 12.97
CA VAL A 557 4.64 -7.90 11.98
C VAL A 557 4.15 -7.51 10.60
N PHE A 558 2.89 -7.15 10.46
CA PHE A 558 2.30 -6.74 9.19
C PHE A 558 3.11 -5.63 8.51
N LYS A 559 3.28 -4.50 9.18
CA LYS A 559 3.95 -3.33 8.58
C LYS A 559 5.43 -3.61 8.30
N PHE A 560 6.14 -4.31 9.20
CA PHE A 560 7.58 -4.59 9.05
C PHE A 560 7.84 -5.66 7.98
N TYR A 561 7.04 -6.72 7.92
CA TYR A 561 7.19 -7.78 6.90
C TYR A 561 6.85 -7.26 5.51
N TYR A 562 5.90 -6.35 5.39
CA TYR A 562 5.56 -5.73 4.12
C TYR A 562 6.71 -4.89 3.55
N GLN A 563 7.38 -4.10 4.41
CA GLN A 563 8.58 -3.36 4.02
C GLN A 563 9.78 -4.30 3.78
N ALA A 564 9.94 -5.33 4.60
CA ALA A 564 10.97 -6.34 4.37
C ALA A 564 10.78 -7.04 3.00
N TRP A 565 9.54 -7.36 2.61
CA TRP A 565 9.26 -7.93 1.28
C TRP A 565 9.72 -7.02 0.15
N LEU A 566 9.42 -5.72 0.22
CA LEU A 566 9.85 -4.73 -0.76
C LEU A 566 11.38 -4.70 -0.90
N LEU A 567 12.08 -4.53 0.24
CA LEU A 567 13.54 -4.42 0.27
C LEU A 567 14.22 -5.71 -0.20
N LEU A 568 13.78 -6.85 0.34
CA LEU A 568 14.36 -8.16 0.02
C LEU A 568 14.02 -8.59 -1.42
N GLY A 569 12.84 -8.23 -1.94
CA GLY A 569 12.43 -8.51 -3.33
C GLY A 569 13.34 -7.82 -4.36
N VAL A 570 13.61 -6.53 -4.17
CA VAL A 570 14.56 -5.77 -5.00
C VAL A 570 15.96 -6.36 -4.87
N ALA A 571 16.42 -6.61 -3.65
CA ALA A 571 17.76 -7.15 -3.39
C ALA A 571 17.92 -8.57 -3.99
N ALA A 572 16.90 -9.43 -3.89
CA ALA A 572 16.89 -10.80 -4.43
C ALA A 572 16.99 -10.81 -5.98
N ALA A 573 16.26 -9.93 -6.66
CA ALA A 573 16.36 -9.81 -8.11
C ALA A 573 17.78 -9.41 -8.55
N TYR A 574 18.39 -8.46 -7.84
CA TYR A 574 19.78 -8.09 -8.10
C TYR A 574 20.76 -9.22 -7.78
N ALA A 575 20.56 -9.97 -6.71
CA ALA A 575 21.37 -11.13 -6.35
C ALA A 575 21.31 -12.23 -7.45
N CYS A 576 20.14 -12.48 -8.04
CA CYS A 576 20.00 -13.36 -9.22
C CYS A 576 20.86 -12.88 -10.38
N TYR A 577 20.84 -11.57 -10.69
CA TYR A 577 21.71 -10.99 -11.72
C TYR A 577 23.19 -11.24 -11.41
N ARG A 578 23.62 -10.95 -10.18
CA ARG A 578 25.02 -11.17 -9.75
C ARG A 578 25.42 -12.63 -9.89
N LEU A 579 24.61 -13.55 -9.36
CA LEU A 579 24.84 -14.99 -9.47
C LEU A 579 24.94 -15.44 -10.94
N ALA A 580 24.07 -14.96 -11.82
CA ALA A 580 24.06 -15.34 -13.23
C ALA A 580 25.30 -14.82 -14.00
N THR A 581 25.86 -13.70 -13.57
CA THR A 581 26.98 -13.03 -14.27
C THR A 581 28.37 -13.32 -13.69
N LEU A 582 28.45 -13.86 -12.46
CA LEU A 582 29.71 -14.24 -11.87
C LEU A 582 30.41 -15.33 -12.70
N SER A 583 31.72 -15.16 -12.97
CA SER A 583 32.53 -16.18 -13.58
C SER A 583 32.80 -17.33 -12.59
N ALA A 584 32.48 -18.55 -12.98
CA ALA A 584 32.75 -19.75 -12.18
C ALA A 584 33.33 -20.84 -13.07
N ALA A 585 34.28 -21.62 -12.53
CA ALA A 585 34.90 -22.74 -13.21
C ALA A 585 34.76 -24.04 -12.40
N GLY A 586 34.91 -25.19 -13.06
CA GLY A 586 34.88 -26.50 -12.40
C GLY A 586 33.59 -26.73 -11.61
N ILE A 587 33.72 -27.28 -10.40
CA ILE A 587 32.58 -27.61 -9.50
C ILE A 587 31.74 -26.36 -9.14
N TRP A 588 32.36 -25.18 -9.05
CA TRP A 588 31.64 -23.96 -8.73
C TRP A 588 30.64 -23.55 -9.80
N ARG A 589 30.89 -23.89 -11.07
CA ARG A 589 29.90 -23.71 -12.15
C ARG A 589 28.66 -24.58 -11.93
N VAL A 590 28.86 -25.83 -11.53
CA VAL A 590 27.79 -26.78 -11.26
C VAL A 590 26.97 -26.31 -10.05
N LEU A 591 27.66 -25.99 -8.93
CA LEU A 591 26.99 -25.50 -7.70
C LEU A 591 26.18 -24.22 -7.96
N ARG A 592 26.74 -23.26 -8.74
CA ARG A 592 26.01 -22.05 -9.14
C ARG A 592 24.77 -22.39 -9.97
N GLY A 593 24.94 -23.32 -10.95
CA GLY A 593 23.82 -23.79 -11.77
C GLY A 593 22.71 -24.44 -10.94
N ALA A 594 23.08 -25.30 -10.00
CA ALA A 594 22.15 -25.93 -9.08
C ALA A 594 21.44 -24.89 -8.17
N TRP A 595 22.21 -23.91 -7.66
CA TRP A 595 21.63 -22.82 -6.84
C TRP A 595 20.61 -21.98 -7.62
N LEU A 596 20.92 -21.59 -8.86
CA LEU A 596 19.97 -20.89 -9.74
C LEU A 596 18.78 -21.77 -10.13
N GLY A 597 18.99 -23.08 -10.28
CA GLY A 597 17.89 -24.04 -10.50
C GLY A 597 16.91 -24.08 -9.33
N VAL A 598 17.43 -24.17 -8.09
CA VAL A 598 16.58 -24.09 -6.88
C VAL A 598 15.90 -22.72 -6.78
N THR A 599 16.60 -21.62 -7.08
CA THR A 599 16.00 -20.29 -7.15
C THR A 599 14.80 -20.29 -8.12
N GLY A 600 14.98 -20.82 -9.34
CA GLY A 600 13.90 -20.92 -10.32
C GLY A 600 12.69 -21.72 -9.81
N LEU A 601 12.93 -22.84 -9.12
CA LEU A 601 11.87 -23.66 -8.54
C LEU A 601 11.11 -22.91 -7.42
N LEU A 602 11.82 -22.18 -6.53
CA LEU A 602 11.20 -21.38 -5.48
C LEU A 602 10.37 -20.22 -6.06
N LEU A 603 10.85 -19.59 -7.13
CA LEU A 603 10.09 -18.54 -7.84
C LEU A 603 8.83 -19.09 -8.50
N LEU A 604 8.91 -20.26 -9.13
CA LEU A 604 7.74 -20.94 -9.71
C LEU A 604 6.74 -21.32 -8.63
N ALA A 605 7.23 -21.81 -7.48
CA ALA A 605 6.38 -22.13 -6.32
C ALA A 605 5.67 -20.89 -5.77
N GLY A 606 6.35 -19.74 -5.64
CA GLY A 606 5.72 -18.48 -5.23
C GLY A 606 4.71 -17.96 -6.27
N LEU A 607 5.01 -18.07 -7.57
CA LEU A 607 4.10 -17.68 -8.65
C LEU A 607 2.87 -18.60 -8.78
N SER A 608 2.93 -19.81 -8.27
CA SER A 608 1.78 -20.72 -8.26
C SER A 608 0.59 -20.13 -7.48
N TYR A 609 0.87 -19.47 -6.35
CA TYR A 609 -0.13 -18.69 -5.61
C TYR A 609 -0.78 -17.63 -6.50
N THR A 610 0.03 -16.83 -7.18
CA THR A 610 -0.43 -15.73 -8.03
C THR A 610 -1.42 -16.21 -9.08
N VAL A 611 -1.07 -17.27 -9.81
CA VAL A 611 -1.92 -17.81 -10.89
C VAL A 611 -3.19 -18.42 -10.32
N ALA A 612 -3.07 -19.32 -9.34
CA ALA A 612 -4.21 -20.04 -8.76
C ALA A 612 -5.21 -19.09 -8.06
N ALA A 613 -4.68 -18.15 -7.24
CA ALA A 613 -5.51 -17.22 -6.51
C ALA A 613 -6.21 -16.20 -7.44
N THR A 614 -5.53 -15.75 -8.50
CA THR A 614 -6.14 -14.86 -9.50
C THR A 614 -7.31 -15.54 -10.21
N VAL A 615 -7.12 -16.77 -10.66
CA VAL A 615 -8.18 -17.54 -11.35
C VAL A 615 -9.34 -17.85 -10.41
N SER A 616 -9.03 -18.32 -9.18
CA SER A 616 -10.04 -18.62 -8.16
C SER A 616 -10.86 -17.38 -7.80
N LYS A 617 -10.21 -16.25 -7.52
CA LYS A 617 -10.89 -15.02 -7.09
C LYS A 617 -11.66 -14.33 -8.23
N ALA A 618 -11.24 -14.53 -9.49
CA ALA A 618 -11.98 -14.12 -10.68
C ALA A 618 -13.10 -15.11 -11.07
N ASN A 619 -13.40 -16.10 -10.24
CA ASN A 619 -14.37 -17.17 -10.56
C ASN A 619 -14.12 -17.83 -11.92
N GLY A 620 -12.86 -18.18 -12.21
CA GLY A 620 -12.44 -18.74 -13.51
C GLY A 620 -12.58 -17.77 -14.68
N PHE A 621 -12.69 -16.48 -14.43
CA PHE A 621 -13.03 -15.43 -15.41
C PHE A 621 -14.41 -15.64 -16.06
N ALA A 622 -15.34 -16.24 -15.31
CA ALA A 622 -16.72 -16.38 -15.72
C ALA A 622 -17.54 -15.10 -15.46
N GLY A 623 -18.57 -14.86 -16.25
CA GLY A 623 -19.47 -13.71 -16.10
C GLY A 623 -19.13 -12.54 -17.04
N GLN A 624 -19.78 -11.40 -16.81
CA GLN A 624 -19.59 -10.19 -17.61
C GLN A 624 -18.59 -9.24 -16.94
N PRO A 625 -17.50 -8.88 -17.59
CA PRO A 625 -16.49 -8.00 -17.00
C PRO A 625 -17.02 -6.57 -16.83
N THR A 626 -16.78 -5.99 -15.64
CA THR A 626 -17.08 -4.58 -15.36
C THR A 626 -16.07 -4.03 -14.33
N LEU A 627 -15.73 -2.77 -14.44
CA LEU A 627 -14.96 -2.06 -13.41
C LEU A 627 -15.85 -1.31 -12.41
N ASP A 628 -17.17 -1.36 -12.57
CA ASP A 628 -18.11 -0.72 -11.64
C ASP A 628 -18.24 -1.55 -10.37
N GLY A 629 -17.59 -1.12 -9.31
CA GLY A 629 -17.57 -1.77 -8.02
C GLY A 629 -18.87 -1.68 -7.22
N GLN A 630 -19.88 -0.95 -7.71
CA GLN A 630 -21.22 -0.89 -7.13
C GLN A 630 -22.24 -1.81 -7.86
N ARG A 631 -21.82 -2.52 -8.92
CA ARG A 631 -22.73 -3.38 -9.70
C ARG A 631 -23.46 -4.39 -8.83
N TYR A 632 -22.78 -5.01 -7.86
CA TYR A 632 -23.40 -5.98 -6.95
C TYR A 632 -24.57 -5.37 -6.15
N LEU A 633 -24.50 -4.07 -5.78
CA LEU A 633 -25.61 -3.38 -5.11
C LEU A 633 -26.83 -3.28 -6.02
N ALA A 634 -26.62 -2.94 -7.30
CA ALA A 634 -27.69 -2.87 -8.28
C ALA A 634 -28.31 -4.25 -8.57
N GLU A 635 -27.55 -5.32 -8.46
CA GLU A 635 -28.01 -6.71 -8.69
C GLU A 635 -28.72 -7.30 -7.46
N TYR A 636 -28.16 -7.13 -6.26
CA TYR A 636 -28.68 -7.77 -5.04
C TYR A 636 -29.61 -6.88 -4.21
N ARG A 637 -29.54 -5.53 -4.36
CA ARG A 637 -30.34 -4.55 -3.60
C ARG A 637 -30.83 -3.42 -4.51
N PRO A 638 -31.52 -3.72 -5.64
CA PRO A 638 -31.79 -2.73 -6.68
C PRO A 638 -32.53 -1.50 -6.18
N GLN A 639 -33.56 -1.68 -5.35
CA GLN A 639 -34.36 -0.57 -4.81
C GLN A 639 -33.53 0.30 -3.82
N ALA A 640 -32.74 -0.33 -2.96
CA ALA A 640 -31.87 0.42 -2.05
C ALA A 640 -30.74 1.13 -2.82
N TYR A 641 -30.21 0.51 -3.89
CA TYR A 641 -29.24 1.17 -4.78
C TYR A 641 -29.85 2.38 -5.49
N GLU A 642 -31.08 2.27 -5.98
CA GLU A 642 -31.81 3.39 -6.59
C GLU A 642 -31.99 4.55 -5.59
N ALA A 643 -32.45 4.24 -4.37
CA ALA A 643 -32.60 5.22 -3.29
C ALA A 643 -31.28 5.90 -2.92
N MET A 644 -30.17 5.12 -2.82
CA MET A 644 -28.82 5.66 -2.58
C MET A 644 -28.42 6.61 -3.72
N ARG A 645 -28.64 6.25 -4.98
CA ARG A 645 -28.33 7.09 -6.13
C ARG A 645 -29.14 8.39 -6.13
N TRP A 646 -30.40 8.31 -5.73
CA TRP A 646 -31.22 9.50 -5.56
C TRP A 646 -30.61 10.41 -4.48
N LEU A 647 -30.26 9.87 -3.31
CA LEU A 647 -29.68 10.64 -2.21
C LEU A 647 -28.33 11.25 -2.61
N ASP A 648 -27.46 10.49 -3.29
CA ASP A 648 -26.16 10.95 -3.80
C ASP A 648 -26.26 12.19 -4.70
N THR A 649 -27.33 12.29 -5.50
CA THR A 649 -27.57 13.41 -6.42
C THR A 649 -28.30 14.60 -5.79
N HIS A 650 -29.05 14.40 -4.70
CA HIS A 650 -29.89 15.44 -4.09
C HIS A 650 -29.28 16.02 -2.79
N ALA A 651 -28.44 15.26 -2.09
CA ALA A 651 -27.79 15.75 -0.88
C ALA A 651 -26.70 16.77 -1.23
N GLY A 652 -26.78 17.93 -0.61
CA GLY A 652 -25.80 19.02 -0.76
C GLY A 652 -24.47 18.72 -0.07
N PRO A 653 -23.44 19.52 -0.33
CA PRO A 653 -22.17 19.46 0.39
C PRO A 653 -22.38 19.67 1.90
N GLY A 654 -21.74 18.84 2.72
CA GLY A 654 -21.82 18.91 4.19
C GLY A 654 -23.12 18.39 4.79
N ALA A 655 -23.96 17.70 4.00
CA ALA A 655 -25.15 17.00 4.50
C ALA A 655 -24.78 15.91 5.49
N VAL A 656 -25.63 15.73 6.51
CA VAL A 656 -25.53 14.69 7.54
C VAL A 656 -26.75 13.78 7.45
N MET A 657 -26.52 12.49 7.48
CA MET A 657 -27.59 11.50 7.49
C MET A 657 -27.53 10.59 8.73
N VAL A 658 -28.61 9.88 8.98
CA VAL A 658 -28.63 8.74 9.91
C VAL A 658 -28.93 7.48 9.10
N GLU A 659 -28.09 6.47 9.25
CA GLU A 659 -28.28 5.09 8.78
C GLU A 659 -27.87 4.12 9.90
N ALA A 660 -28.11 2.83 9.73
CA ALA A 660 -27.74 1.84 10.72
C ALA A 660 -26.22 1.84 10.95
N SER A 661 -25.79 2.04 12.20
CA SER A 661 -24.40 1.89 12.59
C SER A 661 -24.05 0.41 12.77
N GLY A 662 -22.83 0.00 12.39
CA GLY A 662 -22.43 -1.40 12.42
C GLY A 662 -21.08 -1.67 13.05
N GLY A 663 -20.78 -2.94 13.22
CA GLY A 663 -19.45 -3.41 13.60
C GLY A 663 -18.47 -3.31 12.44
N SER A 664 -17.17 -3.34 12.76
CA SER A 664 -16.10 -3.39 11.75
C SER A 664 -16.29 -4.56 10.79
N TYR A 665 -16.04 -4.32 9.52
CA TYR A 665 -16.17 -5.30 8.41
C TYR A 665 -17.60 -5.78 8.13
N SER A 666 -18.62 -5.14 8.74
CA SER A 666 -20.03 -5.43 8.42
C SER A 666 -20.46 -4.78 7.10
N GLU A 667 -21.63 -5.17 6.60
CA GLU A 667 -22.26 -4.50 5.46
C GLU A 667 -23.09 -3.26 5.87
N ASP A 668 -23.02 -2.84 7.13
CA ASP A 668 -23.65 -1.62 7.59
C ASP A 668 -22.86 -0.37 7.15
N ASN A 669 -23.49 0.77 7.16
CA ASN A 669 -22.91 2.06 6.75
C ASN A 669 -22.46 2.10 5.26
N TRP A 670 -23.09 1.28 4.42
CA TRP A 670 -22.75 1.24 3.01
C TRP A 670 -23.25 2.48 2.24
N VAL A 671 -24.32 3.14 2.69
CA VAL A 671 -24.84 4.36 2.03
C VAL A 671 -23.83 5.50 2.21
N SER A 672 -23.39 5.78 3.42
CA SER A 672 -22.33 6.79 3.67
C SER A 672 -21.01 6.42 2.98
N ALA A 673 -20.63 5.15 2.98
CA ALA A 673 -19.42 4.69 2.31
C ALA A 673 -19.47 4.98 0.79
N HIS A 674 -20.57 4.67 0.13
CA HIS A 674 -20.69 4.80 -1.32
C HIS A 674 -21.09 6.20 -1.80
N THR A 675 -21.57 7.07 -0.92
CA THR A 675 -21.96 8.45 -1.25
C THR A 675 -21.01 9.51 -0.68
N GLY A 676 -20.29 9.20 0.39
CA GLY A 676 -19.49 10.17 1.15
C GLY A 676 -20.31 11.15 1.99
N ILE A 677 -21.62 10.94 2.11
CA ILE A 677 -22.50 11.72 3.00
C ILE A 677 -22.18 11.28 4.43
N ALA A 678 -21.88 12.25 5.30
CA ALA A 678 -21.53 11.93 6.67
C ALA A 678 -22.72 11.35 7.43
N THR A 679 -22.52 10.20 8.11
CA THR A 679 -23.48 9.63 9.06
C THR A 679 -23.11 9.97 10.51
N LEU A 680 -24.05 9.86 11.43
CA LEU A 680 -23.78 10.13 12.85
C LEU A 680 -22.69 9.21 13.38
N LEU A 681 -22.78 7.92 13.09
CA LEU A 681 -21.82 6.90 13.48
C LEU A 681 -21.76 5.80 12.42
N GLY A 682 -20.55 5.51 11.95
CA GLY A 682 -20.23 4.38 11.10
C GLY A 682 -19.76 3.16 11.89
N TRP A 683 -18.63 2.55 11.45
CA TRP A 683 -18.03 1.43 12.18
C TRP A 683 -17.34 1.91 13.46
N GLY A 684 -18.03 1.77 14.59
CA GLY A 684 -17.55 2.26 15.90
C GLY A 684 -16.18 1.70 16.31
N GLY A 685 -15.85 0.45 15.92
CA GLY A 685 -14.54 -0.14 16.18
C GLY A 685 -13.40 0.56 15.42
N HIS A 686 -13.63 1.01 14.17
CA HIS A 686 -12.66 1.78 13.39
C HIS A 686 -12.50 3.20 13.98
N GLU A 687 -13.59 3.86 14.38
CA GLU A 687 -13.51 5.17 15.01
C GLU A 687 -12.71 5.11 16.33
N LEU A 688 -12.93 4.07 17.15
CA LEU A 688 -12.10 3.81 18.32
C LEU A 688 -10.62 3.63 17.92
N GLN A 689 -10.36 2.81 16.91
CA GLN A 689 -9.01 2.52 16.43
C GLN A 689 -8.30 3.78 15.92
N TRP A 690 -8.98 4.70 15.24
CA TRP A 690 -8.38 5.90 14.67
C TRP A 690 -8.21 7.04 15.66
N ARG A 691 -9.04 7.10 16.69
CA ARG A 691 -9.08 8.24 17.65
C ARG A 691 -8.54 7.87 19.02
N GLY A 692 -8.42 6.58 19.34
CA GLY A 692 -7.95 6.09 20.65
C GLY A 692 -8.92 6.35 21.81
N ASP A 693 -10.18 6.74 21.53
CA ASP A 693 -11.20 7.08 22.51
C ASP A 693 -12.57 6.58 22.07
N TYR A 694 -13.25 5.85 22.97
CA TYR A 694 -14.59 5.31 22.73
C TYR A 694 -15.71 6.31 23.07
N ALA A 695 -15.41 7.47 23.66
CA ALA A 695 -16.43 8.40 24.15
C ALA A 695 -17.40 8.86 23.05
N GLN A 696 -16.90 9.15 21.85
CA GLN A 696 -17.73 9.57 20.72
C GLN A 696 -18.65 8.45 20.23
N VAL A 697 -18.17 7.22 20.21
CA VAL A 697 -18.96 6.03 19.82
C VAL A 697 -20.06 5.79 20.87
N ALA A 698 -19.69 5.74 22.15
CA ALA A 698 -20.63 5.53 23.25
C ALA A 698 -21.74 6.60 23.32
N GLN A 699 -21.42 7.85 22.98
CA GLN A 699 -22.40 8.94 22.97
C GLN A 699 -23.38 8.83 21.79
N ARG A 700 -22.95 8.36 20.61
CA ARG A 700 -23.73 8.40 19.38
C ARG A 700 -24.54 7.14 19.11
N GLU A 701 -24.05 5.99 19.55
CA GLU A 701 -24.72 4.71 19.35
C GLU A 701 -26.17 4.69 19.88
N PRO A 702 -26.48 5.16 21.11
CA PRO A 702 -27.85 5.26 21.57
C PRO A 702 -28.67 6.30 20.81
N VAL A 703 -28.05 7.37 20.31
CA VAL A 703 -28.74 8.40 19.52
C VAL A 703 -29.22 7.82 18.19
N VAL A 704 -28.37 7.05 17.48
CA VAL A 704 -28.75 6.35 16.25
C VAL A 704 -29.92 5.39 16.52
N ALA A 705 -29.86 4.65 17.62
CA ALA A 705 -30.95 3.77 18.01
C ALA A 705 -32.25 4.55 18.26
N SER A 706 -32.20 5.69 18.95
CA SER A 706 -33.38 6.54 19.21
C SER A 706 -34.07 7.02 17.93
N PHE A 707 -33.33 7.34 16.87
CA PHE A 707 -33.96 7.71 15.58
C PHE A 707 -34.88 6.64 15.02
N TYR A 708 -34.62 5.36 15.32
CA TYR A 708 -35.38 4.22 14.78
C TYR A 708 -36.35 3.59 15.77
N GLN A 709 -36.22 3.87 17.07
CA GLN A 709 -37.01 3.24 18.12
C GLN A 709 -37.98 4.21 18.80
N SER A 710 -37.75 5.53 18.72
CA SER A 710 -38.63 6.49 19.39
C SER A 710 -40.01 6.54 18.73
N ALA A 711 -41.04 6.56 19.55
CA ALA A 711 -42.44 6.79 19.17
C ALA A 711 -42.86 8.26 19.33
N ASP A 712 -41.98 9.16 19.75
CA ASP A 712 -42.25 10.58 19.97
C ASP A 712 -41.69 11.45 18.84
N PRO A 713 -42.52 12.07 17.98
CA PRO A 713 -42.08 12.96 16.93
C PRO A 713 -41.35 14.22 17.43
N LEU A 714 -41.59 14.67 18.64
CA LEU A 714 -40.92 15.83 19.20
C LEU A 714 -39.48 15.50 19.61
N GLU A 715 -39.25 14.31 20.18
CA GLU A 715 -37.93 13.79 20.47
C GLU A 715 -37.12 13.66 19.17
N LEU A 716 -37.66 13.08 18.13
CA LEU A 716 -37.01 12.93 16.81
C LEU A 716 -36.58 14.28 16.23
N ARG A 717 -37.44 15.29 16.31
CA ARG A 717 -37.10 16.65 15.84
C ARG A 717 -36.00 17.28 16.70
N ALA A 718 -36.01 17.08 18.02
CA ALA A 718 -35.00 17.59 18.94
C ALA A 718 -33.63 16.95 18.62
N LEU A 719 -33.58 15.62 18.46
CA LEU A 719 -32.39 14.88 18.07
C LEU A 719 -31.85 15.36 16.71
N ALA A 720 -32.73 15.53 15.71
CA ALA A 720 -32.29 16.01 14.39
C ALA A 720 -31.72 17.43 14.47
N ALA A 721 -32.27 18.30 15.29
CA ALA A 721 -31.77 19.67 15.50
C ALA A 721 -30.43 19.68 16.24
N GLU A 722 -30.30 18.92 17.33
CA GLU A 722 -29.10 18.81 18.16
C GLU A 722 -27.92 18.27 17.36
N TRP A 723 -28.13 17.16 16.65
CA TRP A 723 -27.09 16.47 15.89
C TRP A 723 -26.94 16.97 14.45
N ARG A 724 -27.70 17.97 14.05
CA ARG A 724 -27.67 18.60 12.72
C ARG A 724 -27.94 17.62 11.57
N VAL A 725 -28.84 16.67 11.80
CA VAL A 725 -29.22 15.66 10.80
C VAL A 725 -30.10 16.29 9.72
N ASP A 726 -29.76 16.08 8.46
CA ASP A 726 -30.50 16.55 7.30
C ASP A 726 -31.39 15.45 6.69
N TYR A 727 -30.95 14.19 6.79
CA TYR A 727 -31.65 13.04 6.20
C TYR A 727 -31.71 11.87 7.19
N VAL A 728 -32.83 11.13 7.19
CA VAL A 728 -32.94 9.84 7.88
C VAL A 728 -33.25 8.78 6.80
N TRP A 729 -32.34 7.80 6.72
CA TRP A 729 -32.48 6.66 5.83
C TRP A 729 -33.18 5.52 6.58
N LEU A 730 -34.27 4.99 6.02
CA LEU A 730 -35.00 3.86 6.59
C LEU A 730 -35.12 2.76 5.53
N GLY A 731 -34.20 1.82 5.56
CA GLY A 731 -34.15 0.64 4.68
C GLY A 731 -34.39 -0.67 5.42
N PRO A 732 -34.20 -1.81 4.76
CA PRO A 732 -34.35 -3.13 5.39
C PRO A 732 -33.39 -3.38 6.56
N THR A 733 -32.17 -2.87 6.48
CA THR A 733 -31.16 -3.01 7.56
C THR A 733 -31.60 -2.30 8.82
N GLU A 734 -32.09 -1.06 8.72
CA GLU A 734 -32.55 -0.26 9.84
C GLU A 734 -33.76 -0.90 10.51
N ARG A 735 -34.76 -1.34 9.70
CA ARG A 735 -35.95 -2.01 10.18
C ARG A 735 -35.62 -3.28 10.97
N THR A 736 -34.70 -4.10 10.46
CA THR A 736 -34.30 -5.35 11.10
C THR A 736 -33.45 -5.10 12.35
N ARG A 737 -32.43 -4.26 12.24
CA ARG A 737 -31.42 -4.04 13.30
C ARG A 737 -32.02 -3.38 14.53
N TYR A 738 -32.88 -2.36 14.34
CA TYR A 738 -33.47 -1.61 15.42
C TYR A 738 -34.88 -2.06 15.76
N ASN A 739 -35.38 -3.14 15.12
CA ASN A 739 -36.73 -3.65 15.32
C ASN A 739 -37.78 -2.53 15.24
N VAL A 740 -37.73 -1.76 14.14
CA VAL A 740 -38.55 -0.56 13.95
C VAL A 740 -40.02 -0.93 13.99
N THR A 741 -40.72 -0.41 15.00
CA THR A 741 -42.14 -0.67 15.19
C THR A 741 -43.00 0.21 14.27
N PRO A 742 -44.26 -0.18 13.97
CA PRO A 742 -45.20 0.71 13.26
C PRO A 742 -45.43 2.06 13.96
N LEU A 743 -45.28 2.12 15.28
CA LEU A 743 -45.41 3.38 16.04
C LEU A 743 -44.17 4.28 15.79
N ALA A 744 -42.97 3.71 15.77
CA ALA A 744 -41.74 4.45 15.48
C ALA A 744 -41.75 4.97 14.02
N GLU A 745 -42.22 4.16 13.05
CA GLU A 745 -42.33 4.61 11.65
C GLU A 745 -43.36 5.74 11.49
N ARG A 746 -44.51 5.66 12.21
CA ARG A 746 -45.46 6.78 12.25
C ARG A 746 -44.90 8.03 12.89
N ALA A 747 -44.06 7.89 13.92
CA ALA A 747 -43.38 9.02 14.55
C ALA A 747 -42.39 9.69 13.57
N LEU A 748 -41.68 8.92 12.76
CA LEU A 748 -40.85 9.46 11.68
C LEU A 748 -41.70 10.22 10.65
N ASP A 749 -42.85 9.66 10.23
CA ASP A 749 -43.80 10.31 9.30
C ASP A 749 -44.33 11.65 9.85
N GLN A 750 -44.55 11.74 11.16
CA GLN A 750 -45.02 12.96 11.82
C GLN A 750 -43.90 13.96 12.10
N ALA A 751 -42.67 13.47 12.29
CA ALA A 751 -41.53 14.31 12.56
C ALA A 751 -40.95 14.94 11.30
N PHE A 752 -40.92 14.20 10.18
CA PHE A 752 -40.15 14.55 8.99
C PHE A 752 -40.93 14.38 7.72
N GLU A 753 -40.50 15.02 6.62
CA GLU A 753 -41.09 14.92 5.29
C GLU A 753 -40.49 13.73 4.54
N ARG A 754 -41.30 12.87 3.91
CA ARG A 754 -40.82 11.85 2.98
C ARG A 754 -40.36 12.52 1.70
N LEU A 755 -39.06 12.48 1.43
CA LEU A 755 -38.45 13.05 0.21
C LEU A 755 -38.36 12.03 -0.92
N TYR A 756 -38.14 10.77 -0.56
CA TYR A 756 -38.06 9.63 -1.48
C TYR A 756 -38.69 8.40 -0.85
N GLU A 757 -39.38 7.61 -1.65
CA GLU A 757 -39.99 6.36 -1.23
C GLU A 757 -40.05 5.37 -2.40
N ASN A 758 -39.63 4.13 -2.14
CA ASN A 758 -39.93 2.97 -2.99
C ASN A 758 -40.35 1.79 -2.12
N ASP A 759 -40.50 0.58 -2.70
CA ASP A 759 -41.03 -0.61 -1.99
C ASP A 759 -40.21 -1.01 -0.75
N THR A 760 -38.92 -0.59 -0.58
CA THR A 760 -38.06 -1.05 0.48
C THR A 760 -37.42 0.06 1.32
N VAL A 761 -37.26 1.27 0.76
CA VAL A 761 -36.55 2.37 1.37
C VAL A 761 -37.40 3.62 1.42
N VAL A 762 -37.37 4.31 2.57
CA VAL A 762 -37.89 5.67 2.74
C VAL A 762 -36.74 6.59 3.14
N ILE A 763 -36.61 7.75 2.50
CA ILE A 763 -35.66 8.79 2.89
C ILE A 763 -36.46 9.99 3.40
N TYR A 764 -36.26 10.32 4.66
CA TYR A 764 -36.89 11.50 5.28
C TYR A 764 -35.94 12.67 5.24
N GLY A 765 -36.50 13.87 4.99
CA GLY A 765 -35.82 15.15 5.12
C GLY A 765 -36.22 15.88 6.38
N THR A 766 -35.25 16.35 7.17
CA THR A 766 -35.53 17.22 8.30
C THR A 766 -35.73 18.67 7.84
N THR A 767 -36.11 19.58 8.74
CA THR A 767 -36.31 21.02 8.41
C THR A 767 -35.07 21.69 7.83
N ARG A 768 -33.88 21.10 8.01
CA ARG A 768 -32.60 21.56 7.40
C ARG A 768 -32.36 20.99 6.03
N GLY A 769 -32.85 19.78 5.71
CA GLY A 769 -32.68 19.11 4.42
C GLY A 769 -33.49 19.72 3.26
N ARG A 770 -34.09 20.88 3.46
CA ARG A 770 -34.77 21.64 2.41
C ARG A 770 -33.74 22.41 1.58
N PHE A 771 -33.54 21.91 0.33
CA PHE A 771 -32.95 22.59 -0.81
C PHE A 771 -31.43 22.70 -0.95
N GLY A 772 -30.86 21.73 -1.67
CA GLY A 772 -29.92 22.08 -2.73
C GLY A 772 -30.73 22.63 -3.94
N PRO A 773 -30.14 23.41 -4.86
CA PRO A 773 -30.86 24.29 -5.80
C PRO A 773 -31.71 23.64 -6.91
N GLN A 774 -32.02 22.35 -6.88
CA GLN A 774 -32.73 21.65 -7.98
C GLN A 774 -33.75 20.55 -7.55
N ALA A 775 -34.41 20.66 -6.41
CA ALA A 775 -35.40 19.63 -6.05
C ALA A 775 -36.84 20.22 -6.03
N SER A 776 -37.49 20.32 -7.20
CA SER A 776 -38.95 20.41 -7.32
C SER A 776 -39.40 19.30 -8.26
N GLY A 777 -39.82 18.17 -7.71
CA GLY A 777 -40.42 17.06 -8.46
C GLY A 777 -40.64 15.83 -7.58
N ARG A 778 -41.83 15.67 -7.05
CA ARG A 778 -42.29 14.39 -6.51
C ARG A 778 -42.28 13.36 -7.65
N VAL A 779 -41.44 12.33 -7.55
CA VAL A 779 -41.51 11.17 -8.43
C VAL A 779 -42.19 10.05 -7.67
N SER A 780 -43.50 9.93 -7.88
CA SER A 780 -44.26 8.73 -7.57
C SER A 780 -44.19 7.81 -8.78
N THR A 781 -43.46 6.74 -8.72
CA THR A 781 -43.43 5.69 -9.75
C THR A 781 -44.55 4.68 -9.47
N SER A 782 -45.68 4.85 -10.17
CA SER A 782 -46.77 3.87 -10.21
C SER A 782 -46.36 2.62 -10.98
N ARG A 783 -46.72 1.48 -10.38
CA ARG A 783 -46.60 0.08 -10.78
C ARG A 783 -46.59 -0.19 -12.30
N ALA A 784 -45.53 -0.89 -12.75
CA ALA A 784 -45.65 -1.80 -13.91
C ALA A 784 -45.39 -3.24 -13.44
N ILE A 785 -46.43 -4.06 -13.58
CA ILE A 785 -46.40 -5.49 -13.24
C ILE A 785 -45.58 -6.24 -14.28
N MET A 786 -44.53 -6.96 -13.89
CA MET A 786 -43.98 -8.07 -14.68
C MET A 786 -43.47 -9.21 -13.78
N GLY A 787 -44.06 -10.32 -14.07
CA GLY A 787 -43.85 -11.74 -13.90
C GLY A 787 -42.75 -12.27 -12.97
N THR A 788 -43.21 -13.04 -12.03
CA THR A 788 -42.49 -13.91 -11.08
C THR A 788 -41.57 -14.94 -11.75
N ARG A 789 -40.28 -14.94 -11.38
CA ARG A 789 -39.45 -16.13 -11.33
C ARG A 789 -38.80 -16.25 -9.96
N SER A 790 -39.06 -17.39 -9.31
CA SER A 790 -38.57 -17.75 -7.97
C SER A 790 -37.05 -17.92 -7.94
N PRO A 791 -36.31 -17.41 -6.95
CA PRO A 791 -34.89 -17.68 -6.81
C PRO A 791 -34.62 -18.92 -5.96
N ALA A 792 -33.65 -19.70 -6.38
CA ALA A 792 -33.12 -20.83 -5.65
C ALA A 792 -32.40 -20.36 -4.37
N THR A 793 -32.68 -21.04 -3.28
CA THR A 793 -32.13 -20.82 -1.94
C THR A 793 -30.64 -21.19 -1.93
N ILE A 794 -29.75 -20.21 -1.75
CA ILE A 794 -28.35 -20.43 -1.43
C ILE A 794 -28.16 -20.21 0.07
N THR A 795 -27.84 -21.27 0.78
CA THR A 795 -27.49 -21.26 2.20
C THR A 795 -26.17 -20.49 2.43
N GLN A 796 -26.27 -19.36 3.08
CA GLN A 796 -25.11 -18.64 3.64
C GLN A 796 -24.54 -19.43 4.83
N LYS A 797 -23.29 -19.84 4.72
CA LYS A 797 -22.47 -20.18 5.88
C LYS A 797 -21.66 -18.94 6.26
N THR A 798 -21.95 -18.44 7.42
CA THR A 798 -21.21 -17.38 8.11
C THR A 798 -19.80 -17.90 8.47
N PRO A 799 -18.72 -17.16 8.19
CA PRO A 799 -17.42 -17.48 8.75
C PRO A 799 -17.20 -16.74 10.08
N LEU A 800 -16.73 -17.51 11.05
CA LEU A 800 -16.08 -17.00 12.27
C LEU A 800 -14.66 -16.50 11.94
#